data_45cb882070d36e091c698ff5bee3f4f8
#
_entry.id   45cb882070d36e091c698ff5bee3f4f8
#
_cell.length_a   1.000
_cell.length_b   1.000
_cell.length_c   1.000
_cell.angle_alpha   90.00
_cell.angle_beta   90.00
_cell.angle_gamma   90.00
#
_symmetry.space_group_name_H-M   'P 1'
#
loop_
_entity.id
_entity.type
_entity.pdbx_description
1 polymer ?
#
loop_
_entity_poly.entity_id
_entity_poly.type
_entity_poly.pdbx_seq_one_letter_code
_entity_poly.pdbx_strand_id
1 'polypeptide(L)'
;MTMNSWMPASAGCHMALALAALLCLAPLRGQAAEATAAAAASAISATPAAPATSAAPAISATPATSAAPASAPAALKTLRYAFRVAETGFDPAKISDLYSRIITSHMFEAMFFYDHLARPARIKPLTAVALPEVSADFKHFTIRIRPGIFFADDAAFQGAAPGKGRELVAQDYVYALKRFADPATKSPAWGEIDELTLLGLAEQRKAVLASRQPFDYDRELPGLQAIDRYTLQLVTAEPRPRLVETLADNGLYGAVAREVAEFYGDKLAQHPVGTGAFRLASWRRSSEMVLERSPSYRQRFYEDEAEPAADDTEGQALLAGFKGRRLPLVDRVVVSIIEEQQPRWLSFLNRQQDLIDRVPEEFANTAMPGGKVAPNLAKQGIVGIRTVGPEGVLTVYNMDDPLVGGYTPDKVALRRAINLAVDIPREIALGRRGQAIPAQSPSVPHTTGYDPAYRSEMGEFSTAKARALLDLFGYIDRDGDGWREQPDGKPLVLVRNTQPDASQRQLDELWQKNMNAIGLKIEFKFAKWPENLKAMQAGKLMIWGVGSIASQPDGQSALQRLYGPSSGGANLSRFKWPEFDAVYDRMSGLPNGPERDALFLQAKRISAAYAPYKQHVHRIYTDMAHPWVLGYRRGLFWNRWWHMVDIDPSKRPAE
;
A
#
# COMPACT_ATOMS: atom_id res chain seq x y z
N MET A 1 36.94 -51.75 -21.20
CA MET A 1 37.23 -52.75 -20.12
C MET A 1 36.26 -52.47 -19.00
N THR A 2 35.33 -53.40 -18.86
CA THR A 2 34.60 -53.94 -17.70
C THR A 2 33.80 -52.94 -16.85
N MET A 3 32.46 -52.82 -17.00
CA MET A 3 31.35 -53.75 -16.55
C MET A 3 31.36 -54.05 -15.05
N ASN A 4 30.25 -53.63 -14.38
CA ASN A 4 29.24 -54.39 -13.63
C ASN A 4 28.49 -53.44 -12.71
N SER A 5 27.21 -53.10 -12.88
CA SER A 5 25.95 -53.82 -12.61
C SER A 5 25.84 -54.38 -11.17
N TRP A 6 24.84 -53.89 -10.44
CA TRP A 6 23.90 -54.69 -9.65
C TRP A 6 22.74 -53.87 -9.07
N MET A 7 21.53 -54.13 -9.55
CA MET A 7 20.28 -54.11 -8.79
C MET A 7 19.98 -55.56 -8.32
N PRO A 8 19.15 -55.86 -7.34
CA PRO A 8 17.69 -55.80 -7.40
C PRO A 8 17.01 -55.44 -6.06
N ALA A 9 15.82 -54.89 -6.08
CA ALA A 9 14.48 -55.49 -6.13
C ALA A 9 13.88 -55.88 -4.76
N SER A 10 12.77 -55.27 -4.48
CA SER A 10 11.39 -55.75 -4.23
C SER A 10 10.93 -55.98 -2.79
N ALA A 11 9.78 -55.51 -2.54
CA ALA A 11 8.51 -55.97 -1.95
C ALA A 11 7.93 -54.86 -1.07
N GLY A 12 6.77 -54.29 -1.21
CA GLY A 12 5.47 -54.88 -1.59
C GLY A 12 4.68 -55.21 -0.33
N CYS A 13 3.78 -54.35 0.10
CA CYS A 13 2.59 -54.78 0.81
C CYS A 13 1.47 -53.73 0.70
N HIS A 14 0.41 -54.17 0.05
CA HIS A 14 -0.93 -53.58 0.03
C HIS A 14 -1.59 -53.71 1.40
N MET A 15 -2.44 -52.76 1.79
CA MET A 15 -3.78 -53.11 2.27
C MET A 15 -4.72 -51.91 2.17
N ALA A 16 -5.79 -52.15 1.49
CA ALA A 16 -6.96 -51.31 1.27
C ALA A 16 -8.05 -51.63 2.33
N LEU A 17 -9.19 -50.94 2.19
CA LEU A 17 -10.52 -51.13 2.82
C LEU A 17 -10.73 -50.26 4.08
N ALA A 18 -11.90 -49.67 4.31
CA ALA A 18 -13.20 -49.57 3.61
C ALA A 18 -13.99 -48.40 4.16
N LEU A 19 -14.72 -47.76 3.30
CA LEU A 19 -16.15 -47.42 3.32
C LEU A 19 -16.95 -47.64 4.61
N ALA A 20 -17.61 -46.57 5.10
CA ALA A 20 -18.97 -46.66 5.60
C ALA A 20 -19.69 -45.32 5.43
N ALA A 21 -20.59 -45.28 4.48
CA ALA A 21 -21.66 -44.31 4.35
C ALA A 21 -22.80 -44.67 5.28
N LEU A 22 -23.45 -43.72 5.90
CA LEU A 22 -24.84 -43.85 6.32
C LEU A 22 -25.57 -42.53 6.17
N LEU A 23 -26.49 -42.55 5.22
CA LEU A 23 -27.58 -41.58 5.05
C LEU A 23 -28.54 -41.65 6.24
N CYS A 24 -29.06 -40.51 6.66
CA CYS A 24 -30.43 -40.41 7.16
C CYS A 24 -31.04 -39.10 6.66
N LEU A 25 -31.89 -39.24 5.68
CA LEU A 25 -32.92 -38.29 5.26
C LEU A 25 -34.16 -38.48 6.12
N ALA A 26 -34.78 -37.41 6.59
CA ALA A 26 -36.22 -37.20 6.47
C ALA A 26 -36.62 -35.83 7.02
N PRO A 27 -37.64 -35.20 6.43
CA PRO A 27 -38.00 -33.82 6.64
C PRO A 27 -39.15 -33.67 7.64
N LEU A 28 -39.25 -32.51 8.30
CA LEU A 28 -40.49 -32.10 8.93
C LEU A 28 -40.85 -30.65 8.56
N ARG A 29 -42.04 -30.61 7.98
CA ARG A 29 -42.78 -29.38 7.63
C ARG A 29 -43.36 -28.70 8.87
N GLY A 30 -43.35 -27.37 8.85
CA GLY A 30 -44.52 -26.53 9.03
C GLY A 30 -45.01 -26.27 10.42
N GLN A 31 -44.99 -25.01 10.80
CA GLN A 31 -46.25 -24.25 11.00
C GLN A 31 -45.93 -22.83 11.41
N ALA A 32 -46.55 -21.90 10.71
CA ALA A 32 -46.71 -20.52 11.10
C ALA A 32 -47.68 -20.41 12.26
N ALA A 33 -47.43 -19.49 13.18
CA ALA A 33 -48.46 -18.93 14.05
C ALA A 33 -48.14 -17.46 14.30
N GLU A 34 -49.00 -16.62 13.74
CA GLU A 34 -49.23 -15.23 14.17
C GLU A 34 -49.74 -15.21 15.61
N ALA A 35 -49.31 -14.24 16.37
CA ALA A 35 -50.08 -13.75 17.52
C ALA A 35 -49.79 -12.28 17.78
N THR A 36 -50.78 -11.56 17.50
CA THR A 36 -51.20 -10.19 17.74
C THR A 36 -50.88 -9.60 19.12
N ALA A 37 -50.80 -8.28 19.07
CA ALA A 37 -50.68 -7.26 20.09
C ALA A 37 -51.57 -7.42 21.33
N ALA A 38 -51.12 -6.87 22.47
CA ALA A 38 -51.96 -6.13 23.42
C ALA A 38 -51.11 -5.18 24.27
N ALA A 39 -51.50 -3.93 24.21
CA ALA A 39 -51.06 -2.85 25.06
C ALA A 39 -51.66 -2.98 26.47
N ALA A 40 -50.92 -2.55 27.48
CA ALA A 40 -51.52 -2.15 28.75
C ALA A 40 -50.73 -0.98 29.35
N ALA A 41 -51.37 0.18 29.30
CA ALA A 41 -51.01 1.36 30.06
C ALA A 41 -51.47 1.19 31.52
N SER A 42 -50.68 1.66 32.48
CA SER A 42 -51.17 1.97 33.81
C SER A 42 -50.52 3.25 34.30
N ALA A 43 -51.33 4.29 34.33
CA ALA A 43 -51.08 5.55 35.01
C ALA A 43 -51.41 5.41 36.49
N ILE A 44 -50.62 5.96 37.38
CA ILE A 44 -50.99 6.35 38.73
C ILE A 44 -50.32 7.70 39.01
N SER A 45 -51.06 8.68 38.94
CA SER A 45 -51.60 9.74 39.79
C SER A 45 -50.65 10.41 40.77
N ALA A 46 -50.50 11.70 40.57
CA ALA A 46 -49.92 12.67 41.48
C ALA A 46 -50.94 13.13 42.52
N THR A 47 -50.47 13.52 43.66
CA THR A 47 -51.09 14.69 44.40
C THR A 47 -50.11 15.24 45.45
N PRO A 48 -50.14 16.54 45.74
CA PRO A 48 -49.07 17.33 46.31
C PRO A 48 -49.17 17.62 47.79
N ALA A 49 -48.06 18.01 48.42
CA ALA A 49 -48.12 18.67 49.73
C ALA A 49 -47.19 19.87 49.77
N ALA A 50 -47.75 21.02 50.04
CA ALA A 50 -47.11 22.27 50.41
C ALA A 50 -47.27 22.49 51.94
N PRO A 51 -46.81 23.60 52.54
CA PRO A 51 -45.45 24.10 52.73
C PRO A 51 -45.10 24.28 54.21
N ALA A 52 -43.86 24.44 54.55
CA ALA A 52 -43.48 24.97 55.86
C ALA A 52 -42.45 26.08 55.72
N THR A 53 -42.88 27.24 56.09
CA THR A 53 -42.07 28.46 56.26
C THR A 53 -41.18 28.36 57.50
N SER A 54 -39.91 28.80 57.37
CA SER A 54 -39.18 29.38 58.49
C SER A 54 -38.13 30.37 58.00
N ALA A 55 -38.12 31.52 58.62
CA ALA A 55 -37.47 32.76 58.27
C ALA A 55 -35.97 32.80 58.67
N ALA A 56 -35.32 33.65 58.01
CA ALA A 56 -33.97 34.17 57.95
C ALA A 56 -33.14 34.36 59.23
N PRO A 57 -31.81 34.64 59.12
CA PRO A 57 -31.43 36.06 58.98
C PRO A 57 -30.36 36.31 57.90
N ALA A 58 -30.36 37.52 57.40
CA ALA A 58 -29.49 38.11 56.43
C ALA A 58 -28.07 38.25 56.97
N ILE A 59 -27.09 37.78 56.20
CA ILE A 59 -25.67 38.15 56.35
C ILE A 59 -25.24 38.90 55.09
N SER A 60 -24.67 40.06 55.34
CA SER A 60 -24.18 41.07 54.40
C SER A 60 -23.25 40.49 53.33
N ALA A 61 -23.58 40.72 52.06
CA ALA A 61 -22.77 40.29 50.94
C ALA A 61 -21.69 41.34 50.63
N THR A 62 -20.45 40.90 50.69
CA THR A 62 -19.29 41.57 50.06
C THR A 62 -19.37 41.33 48.54
N PRO A 63 -19.07 42.28 47.69
CA PRO A 63 -19.18 42.10 46.24
C PRO A 63 -18.16 41.09 45.75
N ALA A 64 -18.65 39.95 45.24
CA ALA A 64 -17.83 38.98 44.56
C ALA A 64 -17.33 39.57 43.24
N THR A 65 -16.01 39.62 43.08
CA THR A 65 -15.32 39.91 41.83
C THR A 65 -15.82 38.91 40.78
N SER A 66 -16.43 39.43 39.73
CA SER A 66 -16.92 38.62 38.59
C SER A 66 -15.73 37.87 37.97
N ALA A 67 -15.60 36.60 38.25
CA ALA A 67 -14.75 35.70 37.50
C ALA A 67 -15.36 35.58 36.09
N ALA A 68 -14.56 35.92 35.07
CA ALA A 68 -14.93 35.69 33.69
C ALA A 68 -15.37 34.22 33.50
N PRO A 69 -16.41 33.94 32.71
CA PRO A 69 -16.85 32.57 32.50
C PRO A 69 -15.68 31.78 31.91
N ALA A 70 -15.32 30.68 32.58
CA ALA A 70 -14.37 29.72 32.03
C ALA A 70 -14.89 29.30 30.65
N SER A 71 -14.13 29.56 29.61
CA SER A 71 -14.48 29.15 28.26
C SER A 71 -14.75 27.64 28.26
N ALA A 72 -15.89 27.24 27.70
CA ALA A 72 -16.22 25.83 27.52
C ALA A 72 -15.03 25.14 26.85
N PRO A 73 -14.66 23.92 27.27
CA PRO A 73 -13.55 23.21 26.66
C PRO A 73 -13.78 23.11 25.15
N ALA A 74 -12.81 23.57 24.37
CA ALA A 74 -12.88 23.54 22.91
C ALA A 74 -13.21 22.09 22.47
N ALA A 75 -14.19 21.95 21.58
CA ALA A 75 -14.56 20.63 21.05
C ALA A 75 -13.35 19.95 20.41
N LEU A 76 -13.11 18.68 20.75
CA LEU A 76 -12.00 17.89 20.23
C LEU A 76 -12.09 17.81 18.69
N LYS A 77 -11.02 18.16 18.02
CA LYS A 77 -10.90 18.02 16.57
C LYS A 77 -10.69 16.55 16.21
N THR A 78 -11.74 15.91 15.74
CA THR A 78 -11.74 14.49 15.39
C THR A 78 -11.81 14.31 13.87
N LEU A 79 -10.85 13.62 13.29
CA LEU A 79 -10.90 13.11 11.91
C LEU A 79 -11.54 11.73 11.90
N ARG A 80 -12.63 11.57 11.14
CA ARG A 80 -13.32 10.28 10.94
C ARG A 80 -12.95 9.75 9.56
N TYR A 81 -12.38 8.56 9.53
CA TYR A 81 -11.85 7.93 8.34
C TYR A 81 -12.30 6.46 8.25
N ALA A 82 -12.32 5.87 7.06
CA ALA A 82 -12.65 4.46 6.93
C ALA A 82 -11.60 3.69 6.13
N PHE A 83 -11.27 2.50 6.62
CA PHE A 83 -10.54 1.49 5.88
C PHE A 83 -11.48 0.54 5.16
N ARG A 84 -11.04 0.03 4.02
CA ARG A 84 -11.77 -0.96 3.20
C ARG A 84 -11.26 -2.39 3.36
N VAL A 85 -10.28 -2.59 4.20
CA VAL A 85 -9.75 -3.90 4.60
C VAL A 85 -9.33 -3.79 6.05
N ALA A 86 -9.56 -4.83 6.83
CA ALA A 86 -9.16 -4.90 8.23
C ALA A 86 -7.64 -4.98 8.38
N GLU A 87 -7.16 -4.42 9.47
CA GLU A 87 -5.77 -4.49 9.92
C GLU A 87 -5.40 -5.87 10.47
N THR A 88 -4.09 -6.20 10.48
CA THR A 88 -3.59 -7.46 11.05
C THR A 88 -2.96 -7.29 12.44
N GLY A 89 -2.47 -6.09 12.75
CA GLY A 89 -1.83 -5.74 14.04
C GLY A 89 -0.93 -4.54 13.91
N PHE A 90 -0.20 -4.18 15.00
CA PHE A 90 0.58 -2.95 15.04
C PHE A 90 2.04 -3.14 15.51
N ASP A 91 2.59 -4.34 15.33
CA ASP A 91 4.01 -4.60 15.51
C ASP A 91 4.73 -4.42 14.15
N PRO A 92 5.59 -3.39 13.98
CA PRO A 92 6.22 -3.10 12.68
C PRO A 92 6.96 -4.30 12.06
N ALA A 93 7.57 -5.16 12.87
CA ALA A 93 8.30 -6.31 12.36
C ALA A 93 7.40 -7.50 11.97
N LYS A 94 6.10 -7.48 12.31
CA LYS A 94 5.15 -8.58 12.05
C LYS A 94 4.06 -8.23 11.04
N ILE A 95 4.08 -7.03 10.43
CA ILE A 95 3.08 -6.57 9.47
C ILE A 95 3.66 -6.45 8.06
N SER A 96 2.80 -6.63 7.07
CA SER A 96 3.10 -6.35 5.64
C SER A 96 1.93 -5.70 4.92
N ASP A 97 0.74 -5.69 5.53
CA ASP A 97 -0.45 -5.12 4.93
C ASP A 97 -0.46 -3.59 5.01
N LEU A 98 -1.06 -2.96 4.01
CA LEU A 98 -1.14 -1.51 3.88
C LEU A 98 -1.82 -0.84 5.09
N TYR A 99 -2.91 -1.43 5.60
CA TYR A 99 -3.76 -0.78 6.61
C TYR A 99 -3.10 -0.76 7.98
N SER A 100 -2.44 -1.86 8.36
CA SER A 100 -1.57 -1.88 9.54
C SER A 100 -0.42 -0.88 9.42
N ARG A 101 0.24 -0.80 8.25
CA ARG A 101 1.32 0.17 7.98
C ARG A 101 0.85 1.63 8.03
N ILE A 102 -0.39 1.93 7.63
CA ILE A 102 -0.97 3.28 7.82
C ILE A 102 -1.04 3.62 9.31
N ILE A 103 -1.59 2.76 10.14
CA ILE A 103 -1.72 2.99 11.59
C ILE A 103 -0.35 3.16 12.23
N THR A 104 0.57 2.21 11.99
CA THR A 104 1.92 2.27 12.58
C THR A 104 2.69 3.51 12.15
N SER A 105 2.50 4.02 10.93
CA SER A 105 3.16 5.23 10.45
C SER A 105 2.77 6.51 11.22
N HIS A 106 1.68 6.49 11.98
CA HIS A 106 1.24 7.61 12.81
C HIS A 106 1.66 7.49 14.27
N MET A 107 2.08 6.27 14.69
CA MET A 107 2.51 5.97 16.05
C MET A 107 4.02 5.81 16.18
N PHE A 108 4.69 5.30 15.15
CA PHE A 108 6.14 5.13 15.12
C PHE A 108 6.77 6.17 14.20
N GLU A 109 8.04 6.47 14.42
CA GLU A 109 8.81 7.35 13.55
C GLU A 109 10.10 6.67 13.10
N ALA A 110 10.31 6.65 11.79
CA ALA A 110 11.59 6.32 11.18
C ALA A 110 12.57 7.50 11.29
N MET A 111 13.80 7.29 10.87
CA MET A 111 14.83 8.34 10.87
C MET A 111 14.52 9.46 9.86
N PHE A 112 13.84 9.12 8.78
CA PHE A 112 13.49 9.99 7.66
C PHE A 112 12.00 9.88 7.33
N PHE A 113 11.51 10.82 6.51
CA PHE A 113 10.14 10.80 5.99
C PHE A 113 10.07 11.51 4.65
N TYR A 114 8.98 11.30 3.91
CA TYR A 114 8.69 12.07 2.69
C TYR A 114 7.97 13.37 3.05
N ASP A 115 8.50 14.49 2.57
CA ASP A 115 7.87 15.80 2.70
C ASP A 115 6.42 15.77 2.21
N HIS A 116 5.50 16.30 3.02
CA HIS A 116 4.06 16.18 2.76
C HIS A 116 3.63 16.87 1.47
N LEU A 117 4.20 18.02 1.15
CA LEU A 117 3.81 18.83 -0.01
C LEU A 117 4.77 18.73 -1.19
N ALA A 118 5.99 18.24 -1.01
CA ALA A 118 6.99 18.20 -2.09
C ALA A 118 6.52 17.38 -3.30
N ARG A 119 6.56 18.00 -4.46
CA ARG A 119 6.33 17.38 -5.78
C ARG A 119 7.43 17.86 -6.73
N PRO A 120 8.37 17.03 -7.19
CA PRO A 120 8.49 15.59 -6.90
C PRO A 120 8.75 15.28 -5.41
N ALA A 121 8.53 14.01 -5.02
CA ALA A 121 8.73 13.55 -3.65
C ALA A 121 10.16 13.83 -3.16
N ARG A 122 10.30 14.35 -1.95
CA ARG A 122 11.58 14.68 -1.30
C ARG A 122 11.62 14.08 0.09
N ILE A 123 12.80 13.57 0.47
CA ILE A 123 13.03 13.06 1.82
C ILE A 123 13.60 14.16 2.71
N LYS A 124 13.13 14.17 3.96
CA LYS A 124 13.59 15.05 5.03
C LYS A 124 13.94 14.25 6.28
N PRO A 125 14.81 14.76 7.15
CA PRO A 125 15.08 14.15 8.45
C PRO A 125 13.87 14.30 9.39
N LEU A 126 13.49 13.19 10.06
CA LEU A 126 12.39 13.16 11.03
C LEU A 126 12.91 13.08 12.47
N THR A 127 13.43 11.91 12.86
CA THR A 127 14.14 11.75 14.12
C THR A 127 15.64 11.94 13.96
N ALA A 128 16.17 11.83 12.75
CA ALA A 128 17.54 12.22 12.46
C ALA A 128 17.72 13.74 12.50
N VAL A 129 18.91 14.21 12.81
CA VAL A 129 19.30 15.63 12.80
C VAL A 129 19.35 16.18 11.36
N ALA A 130 19.91 15.37 10.44
CA ALA A 130 20.11 15.69 9.02
C ALA A 130 19.99 14.40 8.19
N LEU A 131 20.07 14.50 6.84
CA LEU A 131 20.33 13.34 5.99
C LEU A 131 21.68 12.72 6.36
N PRO A 132 21.89 11.40 6.11
CA PRO A 132 23.10 10.71 6.53
C PRO A 132 24.36 11.25 5.84
N GLU A 133 25.48 11.14 6.50
CA GLU A 133 26.79 11.18 5.85
C GLU A 133 26.98 9.87 5.13
N VAL A 134 27.22 9.91 3.80
CA VAL A 134 27.30 8.74 2.94
C VAL A 134 28.67 8.67 2.27
N SER A 135 29.31 7.50 2.30
CA SER A 135 30.57 7.27 1.59
C SER A 135 30.40 7.32 0.06
N ALA A 136 31.46 7.64 -0.66
CA ALA A 136 31.44 7.78 -2.11
C ALA A 136 31.01 6.49 -2.86
N ASP A 137 31.20 5.32 -2.24
CA ASP A 137 30.79 4.01 -2.76
C ASP A 137 29.36 3.62 -2.35
N PHE A 138 28.62 4.49 -1.65
CA PHE A 138 27.26 4.25 -1.16
C PHE A 138 27.12 2.99 -0.29
N LYS A 139 28.16 2.63 0.47
CA LYS A 139 28.17 1.47 1.37
C LYS A 139 28.16 1.83 2.85
N HIS A 140 28.65 3.00 3.24
CA HIS A 140 28.69 3.46 4.63
C HIS A 140 27.77 4.64 4.82
N PHE A 141 26.91 4.55 5.84
CA PHE A 141 25.93 5.57 6.19
C PHE A 141 26.03 5.89 7.66
N THR A 142 26.31 7.14 8.01
CA THR A 142 26.33 7.63 9.40
C THR A 142 25.12 8.53 9.63
N ILE A 143 24.28 8.16 10.58
CA ILE A 143 23.00 8.83 10.90
C ILE A 143 23.03 9.29 12.33
N ARG A 144 22.78 10.59 12.55
CA ARG A 144 22.70 11.18 13.89
C ARG A 144 21.26 11.37 14.32
N ILE A 145 20.88 10.74 15.42
CA ILE A 145 19.53 10.85 16.00
C ILE A 145 19.45 12.13 16.85
N ARG A 146 18.34 12.83 16.75
CA ARG A 146 18.06 14.05 17.50
C ARG A 146 17.80 13.71 18.98
N PRO A 147 18.55 14.29 19.94
CA PRO A 147 18.23 14.17 21.37
C PRO A 147 16.87 14.78 21.74
N GLY A 148 16.30 14.37 22.86
CA GLY A 148 15.06 14.93 23.41
C GLY A 148 13.78 14.44 22.74
N ILE A 149 13.82 13.35 21.99
CA ILE A 149 12.65 12.62 21.47
C ILE A 149 12.30 11.52 22.46
N PHE A 150 11.03 11.40 22.84
CA PHE A 150 10.57 10.44 23.83
C PHE A 150 9.52 9.50 23.25
N PHE A 151 9.55 8.25 23.63
CA PHE A 151 8.45 7.34 23.41
C PHE A 151 7.19 7.80 24.15
N ALA A 152 6.02 7.34 23.73
CA ALA A 152 4.80 7.50 24.49
C ALA A 152 4.95 6.85 25.87
N ASP A 153 4.29 7.42 26.88
CA ASP A 153 4.30 6.87 28.23
C ASP A 153 3.67 5.47 28.27
N ASP A 154 4.35 4.53 28.92
CA ASP A 154 3.92 3.14 29.03
C ASP A 154 4.46 2.45 30.29
N ALA A 155 3.71 1.47 30.78
CA ALA A 155 4.07 0.68 31.95
C ALA A 155 5.40 -0.09 31.81
N ALA A 156 5.86 -0.35 30.60
CA ALA A 156 7.14 -1.00 30.33
C ALA A 156 8.35 -0.14 30.72
N PHE A 157 8.19 1.18 30.82
CA PHE A 157 9.27 2.09 31.17
C PHE A 157 9.35 2.33 32.69
N GLN A 158 10.09 1.48 33.39
CA GLN A 158 10.30 1.64 34.83
C GLN A 158 11.13 2.89 35.12
N GLY A 159 10.64 3.74 36.06
CA GLY A 159 11.36 4.94 36.51
C GLY A 159 11.29 6.14 35.56
N ALA A 160 10.49 6.09 34.51
CA ALA A 160 10.21 7.25 33.66
C ALA A 160 9.39 8.31 34.42
N ALA A 161 9.57 9.59 34.08
CA ALA A 161 8.75 10.66 34.66
C ALA A 161 7.29 10.50 34.15
N PRO A 162 6.28 10.78 34.99
CA PRO A 162 4.88 10.69 34.60
C PRO A 162 4.58 11.47 33.30
N GLY A 163 3.88 10.83 32.36
CA GLY A 163 3.51 11.43 31.06
C GLY A 163 4.60 11.45 30.00
N LYS A 164 5.77 10.83 30.29
CA LYS A 164 6.87 10.66 29.33
C LYS A 164 7.40 9.24 29.43
N GLY A 165 7.55 8.59 28.28
CA GLY A 165 8.32 7.36 28.18
C GLY A 165 9.83 7.61 28.21
N ARG A 166 10.61 6.62 27.85
CA ARG A 166 12.06 6.72 27.72
C ARG A 166 12.47 7.53 26.49
N GLU A 167 13.61 8.21 26.57
CA GLU A 167 14.20 8.92 25.44
C GLU A 167 14.66 7.94 24.34
N LEU A 168 14.38 8.30 23.09
CA LEU A 168 14.84 7.59 21.89
C LEU A 168 16.36 7.67 21.74
N VAL A 169 16.99 6.55 21.46
CA VAL A 169 18.44 6.44 21.21
C VAL A 169 18.73 5.63 19.94
N ALA A 170 19.96 5.68 19.43
CA ALA A 170 20.37 4.95 18.22
C ALA A 170 20.16 3.43 18.33
N GLN A 171 20.35 2.86 19.54
CA GLN A 171 20.15 1.43 19.79
C GLN A 171 18.72 0.95 19.54
N ASP A 172 17.72 1.82 19.62
CA ASP A 172 16.32 1.45 19.35
C ASP A 172 16.10 1.11 17.86
N TYR A 173 16.81 1.79 16.96
CA TYR A 173 16.80 1.46 15.54
C TYR A 173 17.59 0.18 15.24
N VAL A 174 18.73 -0.04 15.93
CA VAL A 174 19.47 -1.30 15.83
C VAL A 174 18.57 -2.47 16.25
N TYR A 175 17.91 -2.33 17.39
CA TYR A 175 16.99 -3.35 17.88
C TYR A 175 15.82 -3.58 16.92
N ALA A 176 15.16 -2.50 16.45
CA ALA A 176 14.05 -2.59 15.52
C ALA A 176 14.42 -3.33 14.22
N LEU A 177 15.58 -3.01 13.62
CA LEU A 177 16.05 -3.68 12.40
C LEU A 177 16.43 -5.15 12.64
N LYS A 178 17.05 -5.48 13.77
CA LYS A 178 17.35 -6.87 14.15
C LYS A 178 16.10 -7.73 14.30
N ARG A 179 14.98 -7.16 14.77
CA ARG A 179 13.72 -7.89 14.90
C ARG A 179 13.19 -8.49 13.60
N PHE A 180 13.44 -7.86 12.46
CA PHE A 180 13.10 -8.43 11.17
C PHE A 180 13.93 -9.68 10.84
N ALA A 181 15.18 -9.72 11.29
CA ALA A 181 16.09 -10.84 11.05
C ALA A 181 15.85 -12.03 12.00
N ASP A 182 15.23 -11.81 13.15
CA ASP A 182 14.93 -12.88 14.12
C ASP A 182 13.91 -13.87 13.52
N PRO A 183 14.27 -15.17 13.32
CA PRO A 183 13.34 -16.18 12.85
C PRO A 183 12.09 -16.35 13.73
N ALA A 184 12.18 -16.10 15.04
CA ALA A 184 11.05 -16.20 15.97
C ALA A 184 9.99 -15.10 15.71
N THR A 185 10.39 -13.95 15.22
CA THR A 185 9.48 -12.87 14.82
C THR A 185 8.62 -13.28 13.61
N LYS A 186 9.13 -14.17 12.74
CA LYS A 186 8.46 -14.59 11.50
C LYS A 186 8.07 -13.41 10.60
N SER A 187 8.97 -12.43 10.51
CA SER A 187 8.71 -11.20 9.78
C SER A 187 8.35 -11.46 8.31
N PRO A 188 7.19 -10.99 7.83
CA PRO A 188 6.86 -11.06 6.42
C PRO A 188 7.68 -10.07 5.57
N ALA A 189 8.30 -9.07 6.19
CA ALA A 189 9.12 -8.05 5.55
C ALA A 189 10.63 -8.37 5.59
N TRP A 190 11.02 -9.58 6.03
CA TRP A 190 12.44 -9.97 6.06
C TRP A 190 13.13 -9.79 4.70
N GLY A 191 12.48 -10.16 3.60
CA GLY A 191 13.05 -10.01 2.25
C GLY A 191 13.43 -8.57 1.91
N GLU A 192 12.62 -7.59 2.33
CA GLU A 192 12.92 -6.16 2.11
C GLU A 192 14.17 -5.72 2.88
N ILE A 193 14.38 -6.27 4.10
CA ILE A 193 15.57 -5.98 4.93
C ILE A 193 16.81 -6.71 4.38
N ASP A 194 16.67 -7.95 3.95
CA ASP A 194 17.75 -8.75 3.36
C ASP A 194 18.34 -8.09 2.11
N GLU A 195 17.49 -7.49 1.29
CA GLU A 195 17.88 -6.70 0.13
C GLU A 195 18.74 -5.48 0.47
N LEU A 196 18.72 -4.98 1.70
CA LEU A 196 19.62 -3.91 2.14
C LEU A 196 21.08 -4.38 2.26
N THR A 197 21.31 -5.69 2.34
CA THR A 197 22.64 -6.32 2.46
C THR A 197 23.48 -5.79 3.62
N LEU A 198 22.83 -5.52 4.78
CA LEU A 198 23.52 -5.08 6.00
C LEU A 198 24.50 -6.17 6.48
N LEU A 199 25.79 -5.84 6.60
CA LEU A 199 26.83 -6.81 6.93
C LEU A 199 26.56 -7.53 8.25
N GLY A 200 26.59 -8.86 8.23
CA GLY A 200 26.44 -9.73 9.39
C GLY A 200 24.99 -10.05 9.77
N LEU A 201 23.98 -9.33 9.24
CA LEU A 201 22.59 -9.52 9.64
C LEU A 201 21.98 -10.81 9.06
N ALA A 202 22.17 -11.07 7.78
CA ALA A 202 21.72 -12.30 7.12
C ALA A 202 22.46 -13.53 7.64
N GLU A 203 23.75 -13.40 7.91
CA GLU A 203 24.60 -14.45 8.48
C GLU A 203 24.12 -14.82 9.89
N GLN A 204 23.78 -13.84 10.73
CA GLN A 204 23.25 -14.09 12.06
C GLN A 204 21.92 -14.85 11.97
N ARG A 205 20.99 -14.41 11.12
CA ARG A 205 19.73 -15.15 10.87
C ARG A 205 19.99 -16.58 10.44
N LYS A 206 20.89 -16.79 9.47
CA LYS A 206 21.25 -18.12 8.99
C LYS A 206 21.82 -19.02 10.10
N ALA A 207 22.69 -18.46 10.96
CA ALA A 207 23.25 -19.18 12.11
C ALA A 207 22.18 -19.59 13.12
N VAL A 208 21.21 -18.70 13.42
CA VAL A 208 20.07 -19.00 14.31
C VAL A 208 19.18 -20.10 13.74
N LEU A 209 18.88 -20.05 12.45
CA LEU A 209 18.09 -21.09 11.77
C LEU A 209 18.79 -22.47 11.81
N ALA A 210 20.12 -22.50 11.67
CA ALA A 210 20.91 -23.74 11.73
C ALA A 210 21.05 -24.29 13.16
N SER A 211 21.33 -23.45 14.13
CA SER A 211 21.56 -23.84 15.52
C SER A 211 20.29 -24.02 16.34
N ARG A 212 19.18 -23.40 15.92
CA ARG A 212 17.90 -23.29 16.65
C ARG A 212 18.05 -22.62 18.04
N GLN A 213 19.12 -21.84 18.22
CA GLN A 213 19.30 -21.03 19.43
C GLN A 213 18.47 -19.73 19.32
N PRO A 214 18.12 -19.08 20.44
CA PRO A 214 17.51 -17.75 20.41
C PRO A 214 18.35 -16.75 19.63
N PHE A 215 17.70 -15.77 19.03
CA PHE A 215 18.38 -14.68 18.34
C PHE A 215 19.06 -13.77 19.35
N ASP A 216 20.38 -13.57 19.20
CA ASP A 216 21.17 -12.73 20.09
C ASP A 216 21.07 -11.25 19.65
N TYR A 217 20.24 -10.48 20.33
CA TYR A 217 20.06 -9.05 20.08
C TYR A 217 21.25 -8.20 20.53
N ASP A 218 22.12 -8.72 21.41
CA ASP A 218 23.27 -7.99 21.93
C ASP A 218 24.52 -8.21 21.08
N ARG A 219 24.51 -9.21 20.19
CA ARG A 219 25.61 -9.46 19.26
C ARG A 219 25.87 -8.22 18.38
N GLU A 220 27.10 -7.72 18.40
CA GLU A 220 27.53 -6.66 17.49
C GLU A 220 27.58 -7.15 16.04
N LEU A 221 27.06 -6.34 15.12
CA LEU A 221 27.05 -6.62 13.69
C LEU A 221 27.82 -5.51 12.96
N PRO A 222 28.78 -5.84 12.08
CA PRO A 222 29.56 -4.81 11.37
C PRO A 222 28.68 -3.89 10.51
N GLY A 223 27.55 -4.39 10.04
CA GLY A 223 26.61 -3.63 9.21
C GLY A 223 25.54 -2.83 9.95
N LEU A 224 25.45 -2.94 11.28
CA LEU A 224 24.36 -2.32 12.04
C LEU A 224 24.81 -2.04 13.49
N GLN A 225 25.26 -0.81 13.74
CA GLN A 225 25.87 -0.44 15.02
C GLN A 225 25.36 0.91 15.54
N ALA A 226 25.09 1.00 16.84
CA ALA A 226 25.02 2.27 17.55
C ALA A 226 26.43 2.60 18.06
N ILE A 227 27.11 3.56 17.39
CA ILE A 227 28.48 3.97 17.70
C ILE A 227 28.53 4.69 19.06
N ASP A 228 27.50 5.48 19.32
CA ASP A 228 27.25 6.15 20.59
C ASP A 228 25.72 6.26 20.81
N ARG A 229 25.33 6.94 21.89
CA ARG A 229 23.91 7.09 22.27
C ARG A 229 23.01 7.58 21.13
N TYR A 230 23.52 8.42 20.24
CA TYR A 230 22.73 9.08 19.20
C TYR A 230 23.28 8.88 17.78
N THR A 231 24.33 8.09 17.60
CA THR A 231 24.94 7.85 16.29
C THR A 231 24.73 6.40 15.87
N LEU A 232 24.01 6.22 14.77
CA LEU A 232 23.81 4.94 14.09
C LEU A 232 24.71 4.86 12.87
N GLN A 233 25.41 3.74 12.70
CA GLN A 233 26.17 3.40 11.51
C GLN A 233 25.56 2.19 10.83
N LEU A 234 25.32 2.32 9.50
CA LEU A 234 24.91 1.23 8.63
C LEU A 234 26.00 0.98 7.60
N VAL A 235 26.35 -0.30 7.39
CA VAL A 235 27.32 -0.72 6.37
C VAL A 235 26.71 -1.85 5.56
N THR A 236 26.69 -1.68 4.24
CA THR A 236 26.12 -2.62 3.28
C THR A 236 27.20 -3.33 2.46
N ALA A 237 26.96 -4.58 2.07
CA ALA A 237 27.88 -5.34 1.23
C ALA A 237 27.95 -4.74 -0.20
N GLU A 238 26.81 -4.28 -0.71
CA GLU A 238 26.65 -3.69 -2.03
C GLU A 238 26.32 -2.19 -1.95
N PRO A 239 26.65 -1.38 -2.99
CA PRO A 239 26.23 0.02 -3.06
C PRO A 239 24.71 0.17 -2.94
N ARG A 240 24.25 1.04 -2.02
CA ARG A 240 22.82 1.27 -1.76
C ARG A 240 22.48 2.77 -1.83
N PRO A 241 22.55 3.42 -3.00
CA PRO A 241 22.29 4.85 -3.13
C PRO A 241 20.90 5.29 -2.65
N ARG A 242 19.95 4.36 -2.60
CA ARG A 242 18.54 4.59 -2.20
C ARG A 242 18.17 4.03 -0.83
N LEU A 243 19.17 3.75 0.02
CA LEU A 243 18.93 3.24 1.38
C LEU A 243 18.02 4.18 2.18
N VAL A 244 18.19 5.49 2.01
CA VAL A 244 17.42 6.51 2.73
C VAL A 244 15.94 6.49 2.35
N GLU A 245 15.64 6.28 1.07
CA GLU A 245 14.27 6.12 0.58
C GLU A 245 13.57 4.91 1.21
N THR A 246 14.27 3.79 1.33
CA THR A 246 13.74 2.60 1.99
C THR A 246 13.50 2.87 3.48
N LEU A 247 14.46 3.46 4.16
CA LEU A 247 14.36 3.76 5.60
C LEU A 247 13.39 4.91 5.95
N ALA A 248 12.80 5.58 4.96
CA ALA A 248 11.79 6.61 5.16
C ALA A 248 10.37 6.06 5.37
N ASP A 249 10.16 4.75 5.31
CA ASP A 249 8.88 4.13 5.61
C ASP A 249 8.64 4.05 7.12
N ASN A 250 7.88 5.01 7.63
CA ASN A 250 7.53 5.11 9.04
C ASN A 250 6.64 3.94 9.54
N GLY A 251 5.95 3.26 8.64
CA GLY A 251 5.10 2.11 8.98
C GLY A 251 5.88 0.86 9.36
N LEU A 252 7.12 0.72 8.86
CA LEU A 252 7.98 -0.45 9.11
C LEU A 252 9.24 -0.11 9.91
N TYR A 253 9.94 0.97 9.54
CA TYR A 253 11.30 1.25 10.05
C TYR A 253 11.32 2.25 11.19
N GLY A 254 10.17 2.43 11.87
CA GLY A 254 10.11 3.20 13.10
C GLY A 254 10.86 2.54 14.25
N ALA A 255 11.36 3.36 15.17
CA ALA A 255 12.07 2.88 16.36
C ALA A 255 11.14 2.06 17.27
N VAL A 256 11.65 0.96 17.82
CA VAL A 256 10.96 0.10 18.79
C VAL A 256 11.81 -0.01 20.04
N ALA A 257 11.25 0.35 21.19
CA ALA A 257 11.93 0.19 22.47
C ALA A 257 11.97 -1.29 22.86
N ARG A 258 13.17 -1.78 23.19
CA ARG A 258 13.38 -3.19 23.59
C ARG A 258 12.57 -3.55 24.83
N GLU A 259 12.52 -2.65 25.80
CA GLU A 259 11.77 -2.84 27.05
C GLU A 259 10.28 -3.09 26.79
N VAL A 260 9.70 -2.36 25.85
CA VAL A 260 8.29 -2.54 25.45
C VAL A 260 8.08 -3.89 24.76
N ALA A 261 8.98 -4.25 23.83
CA ALA A 261 8.88 -5.50 23.12
C ALA A 261 9.03 -6.72 24.06
N GLU A 262 9.94 -6.66 25.00
CA GLU A 262 10.16 -7.71 26.01
C GLU A 262 9.03 -7.77 27.05
N PHE A 263 8.50 -6.61 27.48
CA PHE A 263 7.40 -6.54 28.45
C PHE A 263 6.10 -7.14 27.91
N TYR A 264 5.73 -6.83 26.67
CA TYR A 264 4.48 -7.30 26.07
C TYR A 264 4.62 -8.63 25.33
N GLY A 265 5.82 -9.01 24.89
CA GLY A 265 6.06 -10.24 24.15
C GLY A 265 5.11 -10.41 22.95
N ASP A 266 4.34 -11.51 22.90
CA ASP A 266 3.38 -11.78 21.81
C ASP A 266 2.22 -10.78 21.74
N LYS A 267 1.99 -10.00 22.81
CA LYS A 267 0.94 -8.96 22.86
C LYS A 267 1.41 -7.61 22.32
N LEU A 268 2.66 -7.48 21.91
CA LEU A 268 3.22 -6.21 21.39
C LEU A 268 2.38 -5.64 20.24
N ALA A 269 1.84 -6.50 19.37
CA ALA A 269 0.96 -6.07 18.27
C ALA A 269 -0.33 -5.36 18.73
N GLN A 270 -0.68 -5.45 20.01
CA GLN A 270 -1.85 -4.81 20.63
C GLN A 270 -1.48 -3.60 21.49
N HIS A 271 -0.19 -3.42 21.77
CA HIS A 271 0.38 -2.37 22.63
C HIS A 271 1.50 -1.62 21.89
N PRO A 272 1.18 -0.93 20.76
CA PRO A 272 2.17 -0.17 20.02
C PRO A 272 2.59 1.08 20.80
N VAL A 273 3.87 1.17 21.13
CA VAL A 273 4.47 2.30 21.83
C VAL A 273 5.56 2.89 20.95
N GLY A 274 5.36 4.08 20.44
CA GLY A 274 6.30 4.76 19.55
C GLY A 274 6.51 6.21 19.93
N THR A 275 7.21 6.96 19.08
CA THR A 275 7.54 8.38 19.27
C THR A 275 6.64 9.30 18.44
N GLY A 276 5.65 8.74 17.73
CA GLY A 276 4.83 9.44 16.77
C GLY A 276 3.81 10.42 17.36
N ALA A 277 3.13 11.14 16.46
CA ALA A 277 2.17 12.18 16.82
C ALA A 277 0.91 11.65 17.53
N PHE A 278 0.62 10.36 17.35
CA PHE A 278 -0.55 9.71 17.94
C PHE A 278 -0.15 8.46 18.72
N ARG A 279 -1.03 8.07 19.65
CA ARG A 279 -1.01 6.80 20.37
C ARG A 279 -2.32 6.06 20.15
N LEU A 280 -2.32 4.74 20.25
CA LEU A 280 -3.53 3.94 20.19
C LEU A 280 -4.30 4.09 21.51
N ALA A 281 -5.52 4.62 21.45
CA ALA A 281 -6.40 4.77 22.61
C ALA A 281 -7.33 3.57 22.76
N SER A 282 -7.87 3.05 21.65
CA SER A 282 -8.69 1.84 21.65
C SER A 282 -8.61 1.12 20.33
N TRP A 283 -8.77 -0.21 20.39
CA TRP A 283 -8.80 -1.08 19.22
C TRP A 283 -9.87 -2.17 19.38
N ARG A 284 -10.88 -2.10 18.56
CA ARG A 284 -11.85 -3.17 18.35
C ARG A 284 -11.52 -3.81 17.01
N ARG A 285 -10.85 -4.96 17.06
CA ARG A 285 -10.33 -5.66 15.86
C ARG A 285 -11.38 -5.76 14.76
N SER A 286 -11.00 -5.45 13.53
CA SER A 286 -11.84 -5.47 12.32
C SER A 286 -13.12 -4.62 12.43
N SER A 287 -13.15 -3.64 13.32
CA SER A 287 -14.30 -2.76 13.54
C SER A 287 -13.90 -1.30 13.63
N GLU A 288 -13.11 -0.93 14.64
CA GLU A 288 -12.76 0.48 14.89
C GLU A 288 -11.43 0.61 15.61
N MET A 289 -10.68 1.62 15.24
CA MET A 289 -9.47 2.07 15.94
C MET A 289 -9.62 3.55 16.29
N VAL A 290 -9.20 3.90 17.50
CA VAL A 290 -9.14 5.30 17.94
C VAL A 290 -7.70 5.64 18.28
N LEU A 291 -7.18 6.64 17.61
CA LEU A 291 -5.88 7.22 17.90
C LEU A 291 -6.09 8.60 18.54
N GLU A 292 -5.30 8.92 19.54
CA GLU A 292 -5.29 10.21 20.22
C GLU A 292 -3.92 10.86 20.11
N ARG A 293 -3.90 12.21 20.13
CA ARG A 293 -2.64 12.97 20.19
C ARG A 293 -1.77 12.45 21.32
N SER A 294 -0.52 12.13 21.01
CA SER A 294 0.45 11.69 22.03
C SER A 294 0.89 12.89 22.89
N PRO A 295 0.74 12.82 24.23
CA PRO A 295 1.19 13.89 25.11
C PRO A 295 2.72 14.09 25.08
N SER A 296 3.48 13.03 24.81
CA SER A 296 4.94 13.04 24.73
C SER A 296 5.47 13.54 23.37
N TYR A 297 4.58 13.77 22.38
CA TYR A 297 5.02 14.21 21.06
C TYR A 297 5.66 15.59 21.14
N ARG A 298 6.89 15.68 20.59
CA ARG A 298 7.68 16.90 20.59
C ARG A 298 7.00 18.03 19.82
N GLN A 299 7.43 19.25 20.07
CA GLN A 299 6.94 20.42 19.31
C GLN A 299 7.48 20.36 17.87
N ARG A 300 6.54 20.28 16.90
CA ARG A 300 6.80 20.42 15.47
C ARG A 300 5.73 21.31 14.86
N PHE A 301 6.09 21.99 13.78
CA PHE A 301 5.20 22.88 13.06
C PHE A 301 4.94 22.37 11.65
N TYR A 302 3.90 22.87 11.01
CA TYR A 302 3.49 22.42 9.69
C TYR A 302 4.61 22.55 8.65
N GLU A 303 5.33 23.66 8.63
CA GLU A 303 6.46 23.94 7.73
C GLU A 303 7.67 23.02 7.94
N ASP A 304 7.80 22.37 9.09
CA ASP A 304 8.85 21.35 9.30
C ASP A 304 8.66 20.14 8.39
N GLU A 305 7.41 19.86 8.02
CA GLU A 305 7.02 18.68 7.26
C GLU A 305 6.43 18.98 5.87
N ALA A 306 6.38 20.27 5.47
CA ALA A 306 5.73 20.72 4.25
C ALA A 306 6.59 21.79 3.55
N GLU A 307 7.18 21.43 2.40
CA GLU A 307 8.01 22.31 1.57
C GLU A 307 7.67 22.10 0.08
N PRO A 308 6.59 22.74 -0.40
CA PRO A 308 6.17 22.62 -1.79
C PRO A 308 7.15 23.29 -2.75
N ALA A 309 7.20 22.84 -4.01
CA ALA A 309 7.96 23.51 -5.05
C ALA A 309 7.42 24.94 -5.29
N ALA A 310 8.27 25.83 -5.80
CA ALA A 310 7.91 27.23 -5.99
C ALA A 310 6.76 27.44 -7.00
N ASP A 311 6.66 26.56 -7.98
CA ASP A 311 5.62 26.52 -9.03
C ASP A 311 4.37 25.73 -8.65
N ASP A 312 4.37 25.06 -7.48
CA ASP A 312 3.22 24.31 -6.96
C ASP A 312 2.25 25.27 -6.23
N THR A 313 1.40 25.94 -6.98
CA THR A 313 0.44 26.92 -6.48
C THR A 313 -0.45 26.38 -5.36
N GLU A 314 -0.94 25.14 -5.48
CA GLU A 314 -1.78 24.50 -4.46
C GLU A 314 -0.97 24.23 -3.18
N GLY A 315 0.23 23.67 -3.31
CA GLY A 315 1.12 23.41 -2.19
C GLY A 315 1.52 24.69 -1.47
N GLN A 316 1.82 25.76 -2.21
CA GLN A 316 2.15 27.08 -1.64
C GLN A 316 0.97 27.68 -0.87
N ALA A 317 -0.26 27.54 -1.38
CA ALA A 317 -1.46 28.01 -0.68
C ALA A 317 -1.70 27.22 0.62
N LEU A 318 -1.49 25.91 0.60
CA LEU A 318 -1.57 25.07 1.80
C LEU A 318 -0.50 25.48 2.83
N LEU A 319 0.75 25.64 2.41
CA LEU A 319 1.82 26.07 3.31
C LEU A 319 1.47 27.43 3.95
N ALA A 320 1.03 28.40 3.16
CA ALA A 320 0.67 29.73 3.67
C ALA A 320 -0.50 29.67 4.69
N GLY A 321 -1.48 28.80 4.47
CA GLY A 321 -2.64 28.64 5.35
C GLY A 321 -2.34 27.94 6.68
N PHE A 322 -1.27 27.14 6.75
CA PHE A 322 -0.96 26.33 7.93
C PHE A 322 0.38 26.64 8.61
N LYS A 323 1.22 27.50 8.01
CA LYS A 323 2.52 27.91 8.57
C LYS A 323 2.38 28.43 10.00
N GLY A 324 3.31 28.03 10.88
CA GLY A 324 3.33 28.38 12.30
C GLY A 324 2.36 27.56 13.15
N ARG A 325 1.59 26.64 12.56
CA ARG A 325 0.66 25.80 13.33
C ARG A 325 1.37 24.55 13.84
N ARG A 326 1.17 24.28 15.14
CA ARG A 326 1.75 23.13 15.83
C ARG A 326 1.04 21.83 15.41
N LEU A 327 1.84 20.80 15.09
CA LEU A 327 1.39 19.44 14.78
C LEU A 327 1.18 18.57 16.04
N PRO A 328 0.26 17.60 16.02
CA PRO A 328 -0.75 17.34 15.00
C PRO A 328 -1.86 18.39 15.01
N LEU A 329 -2.53 18.64 13.86
CA LEU A 329 -3.61 19.63 13.76
C LEU A 329 -4.94 19.11 14.32
N VAL A 330 -5.13 17.78 14.36
CA VAL A 330 -6.28 17.11 14.98
C VAL A 330 -5.90 16.46 16.31
N ASP A 331 -6.89 16.31 17.20
CA ASP A 331 -6.67 15.73 18.53
C ASP A 331 -6.93 14.22 18.56
N ARG A 332 -7.81 13.75 17.66
CA ARG A 332 -8.24 12.36 17.58
C ARG A 332 -8.46 11.94 16.14
N VAL A 333 -8.17 10.67 15.84
CA VAL A 333 -8.52 10.01 14.59
C VAL A 333 -9.33 8.77 14.92
N VAL A 334 -10.51 8.65 14.32
CA VAL A 334 -11.38 7.47 14.43
C VAL A 334 -11.39 6.78 13.08
N VAL A 335 -10.93 5.54 13.05
CA VAL A 335 -10.86 4.72 11.82
C VAL A 335 -11.85 3.58 11.94
N SER A 336 -12.88 3.59 11.10
CA SER A 336 -13.85 2.51 10.99
C SER A 336 -13.48 1.54 9.88
N ILE A 337 -13.80 0.25 10.04
CA ILE A 337 -13.62 -0.74 8.97
C ILE A 337 -14.95 -0.87 8.22
N ILE A 338 -14.96 -0.49 6.92
CA ILE A 338 -16.12 -0.59 6.03
C ILE A 338 -15.65 -1.19 4.70
N GLU A 339 -15.70 -2.51 4.61
CA GLU A 339 -15.12 -3.25 3.48
C GLU A 339 -15.94 -3.08 2.20
N GLU A 340 -17.26 -3.09 2.31
CA GLU A 340 -18.17 -2.99 1.17
C GLU A 340 -18.20 -1.59 0.56
N GLN A 341 -18.18 -1.52 -0.77
CA GLN A 341 -18.04 -0.26 -1.52
C GLN A 341 -19.25 0.67 -1.32
N GLN A 342 -20.47 0.14 -1.43
CA GLN A 342 -21.68 0.93 -1.31
C GLN A 342 -21.92 1.44 0.12
N PRO A 343 -21.81 0.64 1.18
CA PRO A 343 -21.85 1.13 2.56
C PRO A 343 -20.82 2.21 2.85
N ARG A 344 -19.58 2.08 2.34
CA ARG A 344 -18.53 3.09 2.54
C ARG A 344 -18.86 4.41 1.82
N TRP A 345 -19.39 4.34 0.60
CA TRP A 345 -19.85 5.52 -0.13
C TRP A 345 -21.02 6.21 0.59
N LEU A 346 -22.02 5.45 1.04
CA LEU A 346 -23.15 5.97 1.81
C LEU A 346 -22.75 6.56 3.17
N SER A 347 -21.80 5.94 3.87
CA SER A 347 -21.23 6.46 5.12
C SER A 347 -20.60 7.84 4.92
N PHE A 348 -19.87 8.06 3.80
CA PHE A 348 -19.38 9.40 3.46
C PHE A 348 -20.50 10.38 3.16
N LEU A 349 -21.48 10.02 2.33
CA LEU A 349 -22.61 10.90 2.01
C LEU A 349 -23.43 11.28 3.25
N ASN A 350 -23.57 10.35 4.21
CA ASN A 350 -24.26 10.55 5.48
C ASN A 350 -23.39 11.24 6.55
N ARG A 351 -22.20 11.76 6.18
CA ARG A 351 -21.31 12.52 7.07
C ARG A 351 -20.75 11.73 8.25
N GLN A 352 -20.79 10.38 8.18
CA GLN A 352 -20.18 9.51 9.18
C GLN A 352 -18.64 9.44 9.01
N GLN A 353 -18.13 9.83 7.83
CA GLN A 353 -16.73 10.01 7.51
C GLN A 353 -16.50 11.44 7.01
N ASP A 354 -15.36 12.00 7.33
CA ASP A 354 -14.99 13.36 6.94
C ASP A 354 -14.36 13.40 5.54
N LEU A 355 -13.71 12.30 5.17
CA LEU A 355 -12.99 12.13 3.90
C LEU A 355 -13.17 10.69 3.42
N ILE A 356 -13.37 10.53 2.13
CA ILE A 356 -13.27 9.24 1.44
C ILE A 356 -12.11 9.26 0.48
N ASP A 357 -11.13 8.39 0.71
CA ASP A 357 -10.07 8.16 -0.25
C ASP A 357 -10.47 7.07 -1.24
N ARG A 358 -10.15 7.28 -2.50
CA ARG A 358 -10.53 6.38 -3.60
C ARG A 358 -12.02 6.08 -3.60
N VAL A 359 -12.82 7.08 -3.99
CA VAL A 359 -14.25 6.87 -4.30
C VAL A 359 -14.38 5.60 -5.14
N PRO A 360 -15.27 4.66 -4.79
CA PRO A 360 -15.42 3.42 -5.54
C PRO A 360 -15.67 3.68 -7.03
N GLU A 361 -15.03 2.92 -7.91
CA GLU A 361 -15.04 3.16 -9.37
C GLU A 361 -16.47 3.25 -9.93
N GLU A 362 -17.42 2.48 -9.36
CA GLU A 362 -18.83 2.50 -9.75
C GLU A 362 -19.52 3.84 -9.47
N PHE A 363 -19.09 4.59 -8.44
CA PHE A 363 -19.63 5.90 -8.08
C PHE A 363 -18.80 7.08 -8.60
N ALA A 364 -17.61 6.84 -9.15
CA ALA A 364 -16.68 7.90 -9.54
C ALA A 364 -17.31 8.88 -10.56
N ASN A 365 -18.02 8.37 -11.56
CA ASN A 365 -18.69 9.24 -12.56
C ASN A 365 -19.94 9.93 -12.02
N THR A 366 -20.62 9.36 -11.03
CA THR A 366 -21.75 10.00 -10.33
C THR A 366 -21.25 11.10 -9.38
N ALA A 367 -20.14 10.83 -8.70
CA ALA A 367 -19.51 11.76 -7.78
C ALA A 367 -18.81 12.93 -8.51
N MET A 368 -18.12 12.62 -9.62
CA MET A 368 -17.34 13.60 -10.39
C MET A 368 -17.53 13.42 -11.90
N PRO A 369 -18.72 13.75 -12.44
CA PRO A 369 -18.98 13.71 -13.87
C PRO A 369 -18.03 14.66 -14.61
N GLY A 370 -17.34 14.15 -15.63
CA GLY A 370 -16.34 14.92 -16.38
C GLY A 370 -15.17 15.44 -15.55
N GLY A 371 -14.90 14.82 -14.40
CA GLY A 371 -13.81 15.21 -13.50
C GLY A 371 -14.13 16.40 -12.57
N LYS A 372 -15.35 16.89 -12.58
CA LYS A 372 -15.83 17.98 -11.68
C LYS A 372 -16.81 17.40 -10.66
N VAL A 373 -16.77 17.91 -9.43
CA VAL A 373 -17.71 17.49 -8.38
C VAL A 373 -19.15 17.69 -8.85
N ALA A 374 -19.99 16.67 -8.68
CA ALA A 374 -21.39 16.74 -9.05
C ALA A 374 -22.11 17.92 -8.38
N PRO A 375 -23.03 18.63 -9.06
CA PRO A 375 -23.66 19.86 -8.55
C PRO A 375 -24.34 19.71 -7.19
N ASN A 376 -24.96 18.57 -6.92
CA ASN A 376 -25.58 18.27 -5.62
C ASN A 376 -24.57 18.12 -4.47
N LEU A 377 -23.36 17.62 -4.76
CA LEU A 377 -22.27 17.49 -3.77
C LEU A 377 -21.53 18.83 -3.62
N ALA A 378 -21.31 19.55 -4.72
CA ALA A 378 -20.70 20.88 -4.69
C ALA A 378 -21.53 21.88 -3.88
N LYS A 379 -22.88 21.82 -3.94
CA LYS A 379 -23.79 22.63 -3.09
C LYS A 379 -23.61 22.37 -1.60
N GLN A 380 -23.12 21.20 -1.22
CA GLN A 380 -22.81 20.84 0.17
C GLN A 380 -21.37 21.26 0.56
N GLY A 381 -20.63 21.91 -0.35
CA GLY A 381 -19.25 22.30 -0.14
C GLY A 381 -18.24 21.15 -0.22
N ILE A 382 -18.67 19.97 -0.70
CA ILE A 382 -17.77 18.81 -0.86
C ILE A 382 -16.75 19.12 -1.95
N VAL A 383 -15.48 18.84 -1.65
CA VAL A 383 -14.33 19.01 -2.55
C VAL A 383 -13.93 17.66 -3.12
N GLY A 384 -13.64 17.63 -4.40
CA GLY A 384 -13.12 16.44 -5.08
C GLY A 384 -11.67 16.67 -5.52
N ILE A 385 -10.81 15.69 -5.27
CA ILE A 385 -9.39 15.73 -5.58
C ILE A 385 -9.06 14.53 -6.46
N ARG A 386 -8.43 14.79 -7.61
CA ARG A 386 -8.01 13.74 -8.55
C ARG A 386 -6.49 13.73 -8.66
N THR A 387 -5.89 12.61 -8.35
CA THR A 387 -4.44 12.42 -8.40
C THR A 387 -4.10 11.22 -9.26
N VAL A 388 -3.23 11.38 -10.25
CA VAL A 388 -2.66 10.22 -10.95
C VAL A 388 -1.78 9.47 -9.96
N GLY A 389 -2.11 8.20 -9.70
CA GLY A 389 -1.38 7.40 -8.72
C GLY A 389 -0.06 6.84 -9.27
N PRO A 390 0.91 6.52 -8.42
CA PRO A 390 2.11 5.79 -8.80
C PRO A 390 1.80 4.30 -9.04
N GLU A 391 0.81 4.04 -9.90
CA GLU A 391 0.25 2.72 -10.14
C GLU A 391 0.16 2.44 -11.64
N GLY A 392 0.53 1.20 -12.04
CA GLY A 392 0.38 0.70 -13.38
C GLY A 392 -0.51 -0.53 -13.44
N VAL A 393 -1.33 -0.64 -14.48
CA VAL A 393 -2.05 -1.86 -14.83
C VAL A 393 -1.40 -2.44 -16.08
N LEU A 394 -1.13 -3.74 -16.05
CA LEU A 394 -0.40 -4.42 -17.11
C LEU A 394 -0.94 -5.84 -17.33
N THR A 395 -0.77 -6.34 -18.55
CA THR A 395 -0.95 -7.76 -18.88
C THR A 395 0.41 -8.42 -19.00
N VAL A 396 0.53 -9.59 -18.40
CA VAL A 396 1.74 -10.42 -18.34
C VAL A 396 1.60 -11.54 -19.36
N TYR A 397 2.61 -11.75 -20.18
CA TYR A 397 2.78 -12.94 -21.01
C TYR A 397 3.82 -13.85 -20.38
N ASN A 398 3.49 -15.13 -20.22
CA ASN A 398 4.44 -16.10 -19.69
C ASN A 398 5.47 -16.45 -20.79
N MET A 399 6.73 -16.08 -20.58
CA MET A 399 7.79 -16.31 -21.58
C MET A 399 8.23 -17.78 -21.67
N ASP A 400 7.82 -18.64 -20.73
CA ASP A 400 8.04 -20.08 -20.79
C ASP A 400 6.84 -20.81 -21.48
N ASP A 401 5.75 -20.10 -21.81
CA ASP A 401 4.59 -20.70 -22.48
C ASP A 401 4.89 -21.02 -23.95
N PRO A 402 4.52 -22.19 -24.46
CA PRO A 402 4.86 -22.62 -25.82
C PRO A 402 4.18 -21.78 -26.92
N LEU A 403 3.02 -21.13 -26.64
CA LEU A 403 2.29 -20.32 -27.59
C LEU A 403 2.74 -18.86 -27.58
N VAL A 404 2.62 -18.19 -26.43
CA VAL A 404 2.91 -16.75 -26.33
C VAL A 404 4.34 -16.45 -25.88
N GLY A 405 5.08 -17.43 -25.33
CA GLY A 405 6.44 -17.27 -24.82
C GLY A 405 7.50 -17.35 -25.89
N GLY A 406 8.76 -17.32 -25.44
CA GLY A 406 9.94 -17.41 -26.31
C GLY A 406 10.38 -16.08 -26.94
N TYR A 407 11.51 -16.13 -27.64
CA TYR A 407 12.21 -14.95 -28.16
C TYR A 407 12.36 -14.97 -29.69
N THR A 408 11.82 -15.99 -30.35
CA THR A 408 11.86 -16.08 -31.82
C THR A 408 11.00 -14.97 -32.44
N PRO A 409 11.34 -14.49 -33.65
CA PRO A 409 10.66 -13.36 -34.29
C PRO A 409 9.15 -13.52 -34.41
N ASP A 410 8.66 -14.73 -34.68
CA ASP A 410 7.23 -15.06 -34.75
C ASP A 410 6.54 -14.88 -33.37
N LYS A 411 7.17 -15.36 -32.27
CA LYS A 411 6.63 -15.22 -30.91
C LYS A 411 6.60 -13.75 -30.46
N VAL A 412 7.65 -13.00 -30.78
CA VAL A 412 7.71 -11.56 -30.53
C VAL A 412 6.61 -10.86 -31.33
N ALA A 413 6.44 -11.21 -32.61
CA ALA A 413 5.42 -10.64 -33.48
C ALA A 413 4.00 -10.88 -32.95
N LEU A 414 3.71 -12.09 -32.45
CA LEU A 414 2.41 -12.42 -31.84
C LEU A 414 2.13 -11.50 -30.64
N ARG A 415 3.04 -11.38 -29.68
CA ARG A 415 2.84 -10.50 -28.51
C ARG A 415 2.71 -9.02 -28.91
N ARG A 416 3.51 -8.55 -29.87
CA ARG A 416 3.41 -7.17 -30.39
C ARG A 416 2.09 -6.94 -31.10
N ALA A 417 1.59 -7.89 -31.87
CA ALA A 417 0.28 -7.81 -32.53
C ALA A 417 -0.88 -7.75 -31.51
N ILE A 418 -0.83 -8.59 -30.47
CA ILE A 418 -1.79 -8.53 -29.36
C ILE A 418 -1.74 -7.15 -28.68
N ASN A 419 -0.53 -6.62 -28.40
CA ASN A 419 -0.37 -5.30 -27.77
C ASN A 419 -0.94 -4.16 -28.62
N LEU A 420 -0.75 -4.19 -29.96
CA LEU A 420 -1.28 -3.20 -30.89
C LEU A 420 -2.82 -3.28 -31.05
N ALA A 421 -3.40 -4.43 -30.80
CA ALA A 421 -4.85 -4.64 -30.93
C ALA A 421 -5.64 -4.22 -29.69
N VAL A 422 -4.99 -3.97 -28.55
CA VAL A 422 -5.67 -3.56 -27.30
C VAL A 422 -6.02 -2.06 -27.37
N ASP A 423 -7.33 -1.76 -27.40
CA ASP A 423 -7.88 -0.39 -27.46
C ASP A 423 -7.87 0.26 -26.06
N ILE A 424 -6.74 0.89 -25.71
CA ILE A 424 -6.56 1.57 -24.42
C ILE A 424 -7.52 2.77 -24.26
N PRO A 425 -7.75 3.66 -25.24
CA PRO A 425 -8.75 4.71 -25.13
C PRO A 425 -10.14 4.17 -24.75
N ARG A 426 -10.56 3.07 -25.36
CA ARG A 426 -11.85 2.44 -25.05
C ARG A 426 -11.85 1.75 -23.69
N GLU A 427 -10.75 1.11 -23.29
CA GLU A 427 -10.59 0.58 -21.92
C GLU A 427 -10.75 1.69 -20.88
N ILE A 428 -10.11 2.85 -21.09
CA ILE A 428 -10.23 4.01 -20.17
C ILE A 428 -11.67 4.51 -20.12
N ALA A 429 -12.31 4.70 -21.28
CA ALA A 429 -13.64 5.28 -21.35
C ALA A 429 -14.71 4.36 -20.73
N LEU A 430 -14.70 3.08 -21.07
CA LEU A 430 -15.75 2.12 -20.68
C LEU A 430 -15.35 1.33 -19.42
N GLY A 431 -14.22 0.64 -19.45
CA GLY A 431 -13.79 -0.24 -18.38
C GLY A 431 -13.32 0.51 -17.15
N ARG A 432 -12.62 1.65 -17.32
CA ARG A 432 -12.09 2.46 -16.21
C ARG A 432 -12.90 3.71 -15.91
N ARG A 433 -13.97 3.95 -16.66
CA ARG A 433 -14.89 5.09 -16.46
C ARG A 433 -14.17 6.45 -16.36
N GLY A 434 -13.10 6.63 -17.16
CA GLY A 434 -12.28 7.85 -17.14
C GLY A 434 -11.35 7.99 -15.93
N GLN A 435 -11.19 6.94 -15.08
CA GLN A 435 -10.32 6.96 -13.91
C GLN A 435 -8.92 6.40 -14.22
N ALA A 436 -8.36 6.75 -15.37
CA ALA A 436 -7.02 6.35 -15.76
C ALA A 436 -6.45 7.22 -16.88
N ILE A 437 -5.12 7.19 -17.04
CA ILE A 437 -4.38 7.71 -18.19
C ILE A 437 -3.62 6.58 -18.87
N PRO A 438 -3.30 6.66 -20.19
CA PRO A 438 -2.53 5.62 -20.88
C PRO A 438 -1.13 5.43 -20.31
N ALA A 439 -0.70 4.18 -20.10
CA ALA A 439 0.67 3.85 -19.74
C ALA A 439 1.49 3.54 -21.00
N GLN A 440 2.70 4.10 -21.07
CA GLN A 440 3.62 3.96 -22.22
C GLN A 440 4.86 3.12 -21.91
N SER A 441 5.15 2.89 -20.62
CA SER A 441 6.33 2.16 -20.15
C SER A 441 6.06 1.47 -18.81
N PRO A 442 6.96 0.57 -18.36
CA PRO A 442 6.87 -0.01 -17.01
C PRO A 442 6.96 1.01 -15.88
N SER A 443 7.70 2.11 -16.07
CA SER A 443 7.84 3.17 -15.05
C SER A 443 6.50 3.86 -14.84
N VAL A 444 6.13 4.07 -13.57
CA VAL A 444 4.86 4.69 -13.19
C VAL A 444 5.02 6.17 -12.83
N PRO A 445 3.96 6.98 -12.88
CA PRO A 445 4.02 8.39 -12.51
C PRO A 445 4.66 8.63 -11.15
N HIS A 446 5.30 9.78 -10.99
CA HIS A 446 5.99 10.24 -9.77
C HIS A 446 7.24 9.45 -9.39
N THR A 447 7.70 8.48 -10.21
CA THR A 447 8.95 7.75 -9.97
C THR A 447 10.05 8.19 -10.92
N THR A 448 11.32 8.01 -10.50
CA THR A 448 12.46 8.18 -11.42
C THR A 448 12.29 7.27 -12.64
N GLY A 449 12.78 7.72 -13.77
CA GLY A 449 12.62 7.00 -15.03
C GLY A 449 11.20 7.11 -15.64
N TYR A 450 10.20 7.73 -14.99
CA TYR A 450 8.94 8.08 -15.63
C TYR A 450 9.12 9.35 -16.47
N ASP A 451 8.65 9.29 -17.71
CA ASP A 451 8.63 10.43 -18.62
C ASP A 451 7.23 10.54 -19.25
N PRO A 452 6.46 11.59 -18.95
CA PRO A 452 5.12 11.78 -19.51
C PRO A 452 5.12 12.03 -21.03
N ALA A 453 6.27 12.44 -21.59
CA ALA A 453 6.43 12.65 -23.03
C ALA A 453 6.84 11.37 -23.78
N TYR A 454 7.33 10.35 -23.08
CA TYR A 454 7.72 9.09 -23.70
C TYR A 454 6.55 8.42 -24.41
N ARG A 455 6.78 7.98 -25.66
CA ARG A 455 5.81 7.23 -26.44
C ARG A 455 6.43 5.91 -26.87
N SER A 456 5.74 4.82 -26.55
CA SER A 456 6.14 3.47 -26.97
C SER A 456 5.38 3.06 -28.21
N GLU A 457 6.04 2.38 -29.14
CA GLU A 457 5.36 1.72 -30.27
C GLU A 457 4.27 0.75 -29.79
N MET A 458 4.49 0.11 -28.64
CA MET A 458 3.54 -0.82 -28.02
C MET A 458 2.39 -0.09 -27.28
N GLY A 459 2.42 1.22 -27.18
CA GLY A 459 1.34 2.07 -26.67
C GLY A 459 0.32 2.49 -27.75
N GLU A 460 0.62 2.23 -29.01
CA GLU A 460 -0.28 2.50 -30.13
C GLU A 460 -1.45 1.49 -30.16
N PHE A 461 -2.62 1.95 -30.63
CA PHE A 461 -3.72 1.08 -31.00
C PHE A 461 -3.87 1.06 -32.52
N SER A 462 -3.67 -0.11 -33.14
CA SER A 462 -3.80 -0.27 -34.59
C SER A 462 -4.06 -1.74 -34.96
N THR A 463 -5.32 -2.05 -35.23
CA THR A 463 -5.71 -3.39 -35.73
C THR A 463 -5.11 -3.68 -37.11
N ALA A 464 -4.90 -2.65 -37.94
CA ALA A 464 -4.29 -2.82 -39.25
C ALA A 464 -2.83 -3.27 -39.14
N LYS A 465 -2.02 -2.59 -38.29
CA LYS A 465 -0.64 -3.00 -38.02
C LYS A 465 -0.55 -4.37 -37.35
N ALA A 466 -1.47 -4.66 -36.43
CA ALA A 466 -1.53 -5.96 -35.75
C ALA A 466 -1.78 -7.10 -36.75
N ARG A 467 -2.76 -6.95 -37.66
CA ARG A 467 -3.05 -7.94 -38.72
C ARG A 467 -1.85 -8.10 -39.66
N ALA A 468 -1.29 -7.00 -40.18
CA ALA A 468 -0.15 -7.06 -41.08
C ALA A 468 1.05 -7.76 -40.44
N LEU A 469 1.29 -7.55 -39.13
CA LEU A 469 2.34 -8.22 -38.39
C LEU A 469 2.08 -9.72 -38.25
N LEU A 470 0.83 -10.13 -37.97
CA LEU A 470 0.44 -11.54 -37.93
C LEU A 470 0.62 -12.21 -39.30
N ASP A 471 0.15 -11.56 -40.38
CA ASP A 471 0.28 -12.07 -41.76
C ASP A 471 1.77 -12.27 -42.13
N LEU A 472 2.63 -11.29 -41.84
CA LEU A 472 4.06 -11.33 -42.14
C LEU A 472 4.77 -12.52 -41.49
N PHE A 473 4.33 -12.93 -40.28
CA PHE A 473 4.93 -14.04 -39.55
C PHE A 473 4.15 -15.35 -39.64
N GLY A 474 3.22 -15.46 -40.62
CA GLY A 474 2.53 -16.71 -40.97
C GLY A 474 1.39 -17.12 -40.05
N TYR A 475 0.92 -16.21 -39.20
CA TYR A 475 -0.33 -16.40 -38.44
C TYR A 475 -1.50 -16.04 -39.35
N ILE A 476 -1.99 -16.98 -40.14
CA ILE A 476 -3.05 -16.79 -41.13
C ILE A 476 -4.20 -17.80 -40.91
N ASP A 477 -5.39 -17.43 -41.29
CA ASP A 477 -6.56 -18.32 -41.35
C ASP A 477 -6.42 -19.25 -42.58
N ARG A 478 -6.11 -20.53 -42.34
CA ARG A 478 -5.83 -21.51 -43.41
C ARG A 478 -7.03 -22.34 -43.79
N ASP A 479 -7.94 -22.58 -42.85
CA ASP A 479 -9.12 -23.41 -43.08
C ASP A 479 -10.39 -22.60 -43.33
N GLY A 480 -10.32 -21.27 -43.22
CA GLY A 480 -11.40 -20.33 -43.50
C GLY A 480 -12.49 -20.25 -42.45
N ASP A 481 -12.19 -20.67 -41.20
CA ASP A 481 -13.11 -20.61 -40.06
C ASP A 481 -13.20 -19.21 -39.41
N GLY A 482 -12.37 -18.28 -39.87
CA GLY A 482 -12.29 -16.89 -39.37
C GLY A 482 -11.28 -16.70 -38.26
N TRP A 483 -10.58 -17.74 -37.83
CA TRP A 483 -9.51 -17.68 -36.81
C TRP A 483 -8.16 -17.97 -37.42
N ARG A 484 -7.14 -17.39 -36.87
CA ARG A 484 -5.76 -17.57 -37.33
C ARG A 484 -5.11 -18.76 -36.64
N GLU A 485 -4.36 -19.58 -37.37
CA GLU A 485 -3.49 -20.62 -36.86
C GLU A 485 -2.07 -20.11 -36.59
N GLN A 486 -1.32 -20.93 -35.89
CA GLN A 486 0.13 -20.77 -35.73
C GLN A 486 0.85 -20.99 -37.08
N PRO A 487 2.10 -20.51 -37.24
CA PRO A 487 2.86 -20.71 -38.48
C PRO A 487 3.00 -22.19 -38.91
N ASP A 488 2.97 -23.12 -37.96
CA ASP A 488 3.02 -24.55 -38.21
C ASP A 488 1.64 -25.20 -38.48
N GLY A 489 0.57 -24.40 -38.58
CA GLY A 489 -0.80 -24.84 -38.86
C GLY A 489 -1.57 -25.34 -37.64
N LYS A 490 -1.01 -25.29 -36.44
CA LYS A 490 -1.74 -25.66 -35.23
C LYS A 490 -2.74 -24.59 -34.81
N PRO A 491 -3.85 -24.95 -34.13
CA PRO A 491 -4.79 -23.99 -33.60
C PRO A 491 -4.13 -22.94 -32.70
N LEU A 492 -4.54 -21.68 -32.83
CA LEU A 492 -4.09 -20.57 -31.99
C LEU A 492 -5.23 -20.14 -31.07
N VAL A 493 -5.17 -20.55 -29.81
CA VAL A 493 -6.15 -20.17 -28.78
C VAL A 493 -5.42 -19.51 -27.64
N LEU A 494 -5.67 -18.21 -27.43
CA LEU A 494 -5.14 -17.48 -26.27
C LEU A 494 -5.96 -17.83 -25.03
N VAL A 495 -5.29 -18.14 -23.93
CA VAL A 495 -5.93 -18.40 -22.63
C VAL A 495 -5.55 -17.27 -21.67
N ARG A 496 -6.56 -16.46 -21.29
CA ARG A 496 -6.39 -15.37 -20.34
C ARG A 496 -7.05 -15.69 -19.01
N ASN A 497 -6.27 -15.67 -17.94
CA ASN A 497 -6.82 -15.78 -16.59
C ASN A 497 -7.36 -14.42 -16.12
N THR A 498 -8.46 -14.46 -15.38
CA THR A 498 -9.19 -13.27 -14.91
C THR A 498 -9.88 -13.56 -13.58
N GLN A 499 -10.60 -12.57 -13.01
CA GLN A 499 -11.36 -12.71 -11.77
C GLN A 499 -12.87 -12.69 -12.04
N PRO A 500 -13.69 -13.36 -11.19
CA PRO A 500 -15.12 -13.46 -11.41
C PRO A 500 -15.91 -12.24 -10.88
N ASP A 501 -15.39 -11.01 -11.04
CA ASP A 501 -16.07 -9.79 -10.61
C ASP A 501 -16.65 -8.99 -11.80
N ALA A 502 -17.62 -8.12 -11.51
CA ALA A 502 -18.35 -7.38 -12.55
C ALA A 502 -17.47 -6.38 -13.32
N SER A 503 -16.50 -5.75 -12.66
CA SER A 503 -15.59 -4.79 -13.30
C SER A 503 -14.64 -5.51 -14.25
N GLN A 504 -14.17 -6.68 -13.87
CA GLN A 504 -13.29 -7.49 -14.69
C GLN A 504 -14.01 -8.06 -15.93
N ARG A 505 -15.29 -8.44 -15.78
CA ARG A 505 -16.11 -8.92 -16.92
C ARG A 505 -16.16 -7.91 -18.05
N GLN A 506 -16.37 -6.62 -17.74
CA GLN A 506 -16.41 -5.57 -18.77
C GLN A 506 -15.06 -5.42 -19.49
N LEU A 507 -13.95 -5.58 -18.78
CA LEU A 507 -12.61 -5.57 -19.38
C LEU A 507 -12.38 -6.81 -20.26
N ASP A 508 -12.86 -7.97 -19.85
CA ASP A 508 -12.73 -9.22 -20.61
C ASP A 508 -13.54 -9.17 -21.91
N GLU A 509 -14.73 -8.57 -21.90
CA GLU A 509 -15.52 -8.32 -23.12
C GLU A 509 -14.77 -7.41 -24.11
N LEU A 510 -14.08 -6.37 -23.62
CA LEU A 510 -13.23 -5.52 -24.46
C LEU A 510 -12.05 -6.32 -25.04
N TRP A 511 -11.41 -7.16 -24.23
CA TRP A 511 -10.33 -8.03 -24.69
C TRP A 511 -10.80 -8.99 -25.77
N GLN A 512 -11.94 -9.66 -25.58
CA GLN A 512 -12.51 -10.55 -26.58
C GLN A 512 -12.77 -9.83 -27.91
N LYS A 513 -13.41 -8.65 -27.85
CA LYS A 513 -13.67 -7.82 -29.02
C LYS A 513 -12.39 -7.41 -29.74
N ASN A 514 -11.35 -7.04 -29.00
CA ASN A 514 -10.07 -6.65 -29.54
C ASN A 514 -9.35 -7.81 -30.25
N MET A 515 -9.34 -9.00 -29.64
CA MET A 515 -8.72 -10.20 -30.23
C MET A 515 -9.50 -10.69 -31.47
N ASN A 516 -10.81 -10.73 -31.37
CA ASN A 516 -11.67 -11.09 -32.52
C ASN A 516 -11.41 -10.15 -33.72
N ALA A 517 -11.20 -8.84 -33.47
CA ALA A 517 -10.91 -7.88 -34.51
C ALA A 517 -9.63 -8.16 -35.31
N ILE A 518 -8.73 -8.98 -34.81
CA ILE A 518 -7.49 -9.39 -35.51
C ILE A 518 -7.46 -10.88 -35.81
N GLY A 519 -8.61 -11.60 -35.68
CA GLY A 519 -8.72 -13.01 -35.96
C GLY A 519 -8.05 -13.94 -34.95
N LEU A 520 -7.87 -13.50 -33.70
CA LEU A 520 -7.31 -14.33 -32.63
C LEU A 520 -8.42 -14.80 -31.68
N LYS A 521 -8.51 -16.12 -31.51
CA LYS A 521 -9.44 -16.74 -30.55
C LYS A 521 -8.89 -16.58 -29.12
N ILE A 522 -9.74 -16.18 -28.16
CA ILE A 522 -9.37 -16.01 -26.76
C ILE A 522 -10.39 -16.70 -25.86
N GLU A 523 -9.92 -17.38 -24.85
CA GLU A 523 -10.69 -18.03 -23.79
C GLU A 523 -10.33 -17.44 -22.43
N PHE A 524 -11.33 -17.34 -21.53
CA PHE A 524 -11.14 -16.81 -20.18
C PHE A 524 -11.26 -17.91 -19.14
N LYS A 525 -10.29 -17.95 -18.22
CA LYS A 525 -10.32 -18.83 -17.05
C LYS A 525 -10.45 -17.99 -15.79
N PHE A 526 -11.43 -18.33 -14.95
CA PHE A 526 -11.77 -17.56 -13.77
C PHE A 526 -11.16 -18.18 -12.51
N ALA A 527 -10.42 -17.40 -11.73
CA ALA A 527 -9.94 -17.75 -10.41
C ALA A 527 -9.80 -16.49 -9.55
N LYS A 528 -9.76 -16.66 -8.22
CA LYS A 528 -9.51 -15.54 -7.31
C LYS A 528 -8.08 -15.01 -7.48
N TRP A 529 -7.89 -13.72 -7.14
CA TRP A 529 -6.59 -13.05 -7.32
C TRP A 529 -5.40 -13.80 -6.69
N PRO A 530 -5.47 -14.31 -5.42
CA PRO A 530 -4.34 -15.05 -4.82
C PRO A 530 -4.01 -16.35 -5.54
N GLU A 531 -5.04 -17.02 -6.09
CA GLU A 531 -4.88 -18.27 -6.85
C GLU A 531 -4.18 -18.01 -8.18
N ASN A 532 -4.63 -16.96 -8.91
CA ASN A 532 -4.00 -16.52 -10.14
C ASN A 532 -2.54 -16.07 -9.90
N LEU A 533 -2.27 -15.31 -8.83
CA LEU A 533 -0.91 -14.91 -8.48
C LEU A 533 0.00 -16.12 -8.26
N LYS A 534 -0.42 -17.07 -7.42
CA LYS A 534 0.34 -18.29 -7.15
C LYS A 534 0.57 -19.13 -8.40
N ALA A 535 -0.44 -19.23 -9.27
CA ALA A 535 -0.33 -19.96 -10.53
C ALA A 535 0.61 -19.25 -11.52
N MET A 536 0.58 -17.91 -11.60
CA MET A 536 1.47 -17.14 -12.45
C MET A 536 2.92 -17.21 -11.97
N GLN A 537 3.15 -17.08 -10.66
CA GLN A 537 4.47 -17.30 -10.05
C GLN A 537 5.03 -18.70 -10.34
N ALA A 538 4.18 -19.71 -10.38
CA ALA A 538 4.55 -21.07 -10.74
C ALA A 538 4.69 -21.30 -12.26
N GLY A 539 4.48 -20.28 -13.11
CA GLY A 539 4.57 -20.39 -14.57
C GLY A 539 3.45 -21.19 -15.24
N LYS A 540 2.29 -21.31 -14.59
CA LYS A 540 1.16 -22.15 -15.05
C LYS A 540 0.10 -21.39 -15.86
N LEU A 541 0.18 -20.07 -15.93
CA LEU A 541 -0.74 -19.25 -16.69
C LEU A 541 -0.06 -18.78 -17.99
N MET A 542 -0.84 -18.71 -19.07
CA MET A 542 -0.38 -18.15 -20.34
C MET A 542 -0.40 -16.61 -20.31
N ILE A 543 -1.54 -16.03 -19.99
CA ILE A 543 -1.76 -14.56 -19.95
C ILE A 543 -2.55 -14.21 -18.68
N TRP A 544 -2.13 -13.13 -17.99
CA TRP A 544 -2.84 -12.62 -16.82
C TRP A 544 -2.72 -11.10 -16.70
N GLY A 545 -3.79 -10.45 -16.18
CA GLY A 545 -3.80 -9.00 -15.88
C GLY A 545 -3.47 -8.72 -14.42
N VAL A 546 -2.56 -7.76 -14.15
CA VAL A 546 -2.15 -7.39 -12.79
C VAL A 546 -1.98 -5.88 -12.63
N GLY A 547 -2.36 -5.34 -11.47
CA GLY A 547 -2.02 -3.99 -11.04
C GLY A 547 -0.78 -3.99 -10.15
N SER A 548 -0.05 -2.88 -10.16
CA SER A 548 1.13 -2.70 -9.34
C SER A 548 1.32 -1.25 -8.93
N ILE A 549 1.57 -1.04 -7.65
CA ILE A 549 1.79 0.26 -7.03
C ILE A 549 3.27 0.37 -6.65
N ALA A 550 3.89 1.50 -6.97
CA ALA A 550 5.22 1.81 -6.45
C ALA A 550 5.13 2.22 -4.98
N SER A 551 5.97 1.64 -4.14
CA SER A 551 6.09 1.97 -2.71
C SER A 551 7.07 3.12 -2.45
N GLN A 552 7.89 3.46 -3.44
CA GLN A 552 8.96 4.47 -3.36
C GLN A 552 8.99 5.30 -4.65
N PRO A 553 9.56 6.52 -4.63
CA PRO A 553 9.71 7.35 -5.83
C PRO A 553 10.80 6.87 -6.78
N ASP A 554 11.14 5.59 -6.76
CA ASP A 554 12.11 4.97 -7.63
C ASP A 554 11.46 3.99 -8.62
N GLY A 555 11.69 4.20 -9.91
CA GLY A 555 11.10 3.39 -10.97
C GLY A 555 11.79 2.06 -11.22
N GLN A 556 12.91 1.78 -10.57
CA GLN A 556 13.64 0.52 -10.75
C GLN A 556 12.83 -0.69 -10.27
N SER A 557 12.05 -0.53 -9.18
CA SER A 557 11.15 -1.57 -8.68
C SER A 557 10.14 -2.04 -9.75
N ALA A 558 9.69 -1.14 -10.62
CA ALA A 558 8.83 -1.50 -11.75
C ALA A 558 9.57 -2.32 -12.82
N LEU A 559 10.86 -2.11 -12.99
CA LEU A 559 11.72 -2.85 -13.92
C LEU A 559 12.16 -4.23 -13.38
N GLN A 560 12.09 -4.46 -12.07
CA GLN A 560 12.37 -5.76 -11.46
C GLN A 560 11.51 -6.88 -12.05
N ARG A 561 10.32 -6.52 -12.58
CA ARG A 561 9.44 -7.45 -13.31
C ARG A 561 10.01 -8.01 -14.61
N LEU A 562 11.08 -7.44 -15.10
CA LEU A 562 11.79 -7.86 -16.31
C LEU A 562 13.14 -8.49 -15.98
N TYR A 563 13.57 -8.43 -14.72
CA TYR A 563 14.86 -8.92 -14.26
C TYR A 563 14.86 -10.44 -14.13
N GLY A 564 15.72 -11.11 -14.90
CA GLY A 564 15.76 -12.58 -15.02
C GLY A 564 15.90 -13.31 -13.69
N PRO A 565 16.81 -12.91 -12.78
CA PRO A 565 16.97 -13.50 -11.46
C PRO A 565 15.73 -13.43 -10.57
N SER A 566 14.80 -12.48 -10.80
CA SER A 566 13.54 -12.36 -10.07
C SER A 566 12.39 -13.22 -10.63
N SER A 567 12.67 -14.14 -11.54
CA SER A 567 11.67 -15.00 -12.20
C SER A 567 10.92 -15.88 -11.18
N GLY A 568 9.57 -15.87 -11.26
CA GLY A 568 8.70 -16.57 -10.32
C GLY A 568 8.43 -15.79 -9.02
N GLY A 569 9.11 -14.66 -8.82
CA GLY A 569 8.84 -13.67 -7.78
C GLY A 569 8.25 -12.40 -8.40
N ALA A 570 8.98 -11.28 -8.36
CA ALA A 570 8.56 -10.02 -8.97
C ALA A 570 8.42 -10.12 -10.50
N ASN A 571 9.28 -10.89 -11.16
CA ASN A 571 9.22 -11.16 -12.58
C ASN A 571 8.22 -12.29 -12.89
N LEU A 572 6.97 -11.93 -12.99
CA LEU A 572 5.86 -12.85 -13.30
C LEU A 572 5.88 -13.34 -14.76
N SER A 573 6.47 -12.56 -15.67
CA SER A 573 6.59 -12.96 -17.08
C SER A 573 7.64 -14.03 -17.32
N ARG A 574 8.55 -14.23 -16.38
CA ARG A 574 9.73 -15.10 -16.54
C ARG A 574 10.64 -14.68 -17.69
N PHE A 575 10.59 -13.38 -18.03
CA PHE A 575 11.48 -12.78 -19.02
C PHE A 575 12.93 -12.91 -18.56
N LYS A 576 13.81 -13.40 -19.44
CA LYS A 576 15.24 -13.61 -19.18
C LYS A 576 16.01 -13.10 -20.38
N TRP A 577 16.64 -11.96 -20.24
CA TRP A 577 17.41 -11.35 -21.30
C TRP A 577 18.70 -10.75 -20.74
N PRO A 578 19.89 -11.34 -21.04
CA PRO A 578 21.14 -10.95 -20.40
C PRO A 578 21.48 -9.46 -20.52
N GLU A 579 21.16 -8.84 -21.67
CA GLU A 579 21.38 -7.40 -21.85
C GLU A 579 20.49 -6.57 -20.90
N PHE A 580 19.25 -6.98 -20.69
CA PHE A 580 18.37 -6.31 -19.72
C PHE A 580 18.88 -6.49 -18.29
N ASP A 581 19.30 -7.69 -17.94
CA ASP A 581 19.82 -8.00 -16.61
C ASP A 581 21.07 -7.15 -16.31
N ALA A 582 21.99 -7.02 -17.26
CA ALA A 582 23.16 -6.15 -17.12
C ALA A 582 22.80 -4.66 -16.95
N VAL A 583 21.80 -4.17 -17.69
CA VAL A 583 21.27 -2.80 -17.54
C VAL A 583 20.69 -2.61 -16.15
N TYR A 584 19.90 -3.56 -15.66
CA TYR A 584 19.27 -3.51 -14.33
C TYR A 584 20.32 -3.51 -13.21
N ASP A 585 21.31 -4.41 -13.28
CA ASP A 585 22.38 -4.51 -12.28
C ASP A 585 23.21 -3.21 -12.20
N ARG A 586 23.60 -2.67 -13.36
CA ARG A 586 24.32 -1.39 -13.41
C ARG A 586 23.49 -0.25 -12.81
N MET A 587 22.19 -0.18 -13.13
CA MET A 587 21.26 0.84 -12.62
C MET A 587 21.14 0.78 -11.10
N SER A 588 21.23 -0.41 -10.50
CA SER A 588 21.04 -0.64 -9.07
C SER A 588 22.09 0.06 -8.21
N GLY A 589 23.36 0.09 -8.68
CA GLY A 589 24.48 0.71 -7.98
C GLY A 589 24.65 2.22 -8.23
N LEU A 590 23.91 2.81 -9.20
CA LEU A 590 24.09 4.21 -9.58
C LEU A 590 23.15 5.14 -8.79
N PRO A 591 23.62 6.33 -8.38
CA PRO A 591 22.76 7.40 -7.92
C PRO A 591 21.89 7.94 -9.07
N ASN A 592 20.83 8.70 -8.73
CA ASN A 592 20.02 9.38 -9.74
C ASN A 592 20.87 10.38 -10.54
N GLY A 593 20.66 10.42 -11.85
CA GLY A 593 21.38 11.30 -12.75
C GLY A 593 21.33 10.83 -14.21
N PRO A 594 21.95 11.57 -15.15
CA PRO A 594 21.85 11.32 -16.59
C PRO A 594 22.26 9.91 -17.03
N GLU A 595 23.26 9.32 -16.38
CA GLU A 595 23.71 7.96 -16.69
C GLU A 595 22.61 6.94 -16.34
N ARG A 596 21.99 7.06 -15.17
CA ARG A 596 20.91 6.19 -14.75
C ARG A 596 19.66 6.39 -15.61
N ASP A 597 19.35 7.64 -16.01
CA ASP A 597 18.23 7.96 -16.89
C ASP A 597 18.40 7.31 -18.29
N ALA A 598 19.63 7.27 -18.81
CA ALA A 598 19.92 6.57 -20.05
C ALA A 598 19.68 5.05 -19.94
N LEU A 599 20.01 4.44 -18.80
CA LEU A 599 19.71 3.03 -18.53
C LEU A 599 18.22 2.76 -18.41
N PHE A 600 17.45 3.66 -17.78
CA PHE A 600 15.98 3.58 -17.79
C PHE A 600 15.42 3.58 -19.22
N LEU A 601 15.93 4.45 -20.09
CA LEU A 601 15.50 4.51 -21.49
C LEU A 601 15.86 3.22 -22.24
N GLN A 602 17.06 2.67 -22.03
CA GLN A 602 17.47 1.38 -22.61
C GLN A 602 16.57 0.24 -22.14
N ALA A 603 16.28 0.15 -20.84
CA ALA A 603 15.38 -0.85 -20.28
C ALA A 603 13.96 -0.79 -20.88
N LYS A 604 13.42 0.44 -21.06
CA LYS A 604 12.11 0.66 -21.70
C LYS A 604 12.10 0.17 -23.17
N ARG A 605 13.18 0.43 -23.92
CA ARG A 605 13.31 -0.01 -25.32
C ARG A 605 13.37 -1.54 -25.43
N ILE A 606 14.14 -2.20 -24.56
CA ILE A 606 14.19 -3.68 -24.52
C ILE A 606 12.80 -4.23 -24.18
N SER A 607 12.12 -3.68 -23.18
CA SER A 607 10.76 -4.08 -22.84
C SER A 607 9.77 -3.94 -23.99
N ALA A 608 9.82 -2.83 -24.73
CA ALA A 608 8.96 -2.60 -25.90
C ALA A 608 9.29 -3.55 -27.05
N ALA A 609 10.58 -3.84 -27.29
CA ALA A 609 11.02 -4.71 -28.37
C ALA A 609 10.51 -6.15 -28.20
N TYR A 610 10.69 -6.75 -27.04
CA TYR A 610 10.30 -8.14 -26.75
C TYR A 610 8.87 -8.31 -26.28
N ALA A 611 8.22 -7.23 -25.81
CA ALA A 611 6.84 -7.19 -25.37
C ALA A 611 6.44 -8.31 -24.38
N PRO A 612 7.21 -8.58 -23.29
CA PRO A 612 6.81 -9.57 -22.30
C PRO A 612 5.62 -9.08 -21.44
N TYR A 613 5.27 -7.80 -21.58
CA TYR A 613 4.11 -7.15 -20.95
C TYR A 613 3.40 -6.22 -21.93
N LYS A 614 2.07 -6.10 -21.79
CA LYS A 614 1.32 -4.93 -22.29
C LYS A 614 1.12 -3.96 -21.14
N GLN A 615 1.58 -2.73 -21.30
CA GLN A 615 1.24 -1.64 -20.39
C GLN A 615 -0.14 -1.09 -20.80
N HIS A 616 -1.05 -0.97 -19.83
CA HIS A 616 -2.42 -0.49 -20.08
C HIS A 616 -2.56 0.97 -19.65
N VAL A 617 -2.62 1.18 -18.35
CA VAL A 617 -3.00 2.48 -17.79
C VAL A 617 -2.29 2.75 -16.47
N HIS A 618 -2.19 4.05 -16.11
CA HIS A 618 -1.97 4.52 -14.76
C HIS A 618 -3.31 4.97 -14.18
N ARG A 619 -3.67 4.50 -12.97
CA ARG A 619 -4.96 4.81 -12.35
C ARG A 619 -4.97 6.22 -11.79
N ILE A 620 -6.12 6.88 -11.86
CA ILE A 620 -6.42 8.12 -11.18
C ILE A 620 -7.14 7.77 -9.87
N TYR A 621 -6.64 8.30 -8.76
CA TYR A 621 -7.32 8.26 -7.47
C TYR A 621 -8.26 9.45 -7.36
N THR A 622 -9.51 9.20 -7.08
CA THR A 622 -10.51 10.22 -6.84
C THR A 622 -10.87 10.20 -5.37
N ASP A 623 -10.54 11.28 -4.66
CA ASP A 623 -10.83 11.47 -3.25
C ASP A 623 -11.88 12.56 -3.09
N MET A 624 -12.67 12.50 -2.02
CA MET A 624 -13.60 13.58 -1.68
C MET A 624 -13.54 13.89 -0.19
N ALA A 625 -13.67 15.17 0.13
CA ALA A 625 -13.65 15.67 1.49
C ALA A 625 -14.83 16.60 1.74
N HIS A 626 -15.39 16.54 2.93
CA HIS A 626 -16.38 17.50 3.40
C HIS A 626 -15.75 18.88 3.66
N PRO A 627 -16.53 19.99 3.65
CA PRO A 627 -16.01 21.36 3.74
C PRO A 627 -15.33 21.70 5.07
N TRP A 628 -15.52 20.90 6.10
CA TRP A 628 -14.82 21.05 7.40
C TRP A 628 -13.45 20.38 7.43
N VAL A 629 -13.06 19.62 6.41
CA VAL A 629 -11.71 19.04 6.28
C VAL A 629 -10.83 20.06 5.59
N LEU A 630 -9.77 20.51 6.28
CA LEU A 630 -8.87 21.53 5.79
C LEU A 630 -7.47 20.93 5.62
N GLY A 631 -6.77 21.32 4.57
CA GLY A 631 -5.36 20.97 4.37
C GLY A 631 -5.11 19.57 3.81
N TYR A 632 -6.14 18.83 3.38
CA TYR A 632 -5.93 17.51 2.80
C TYR A 632 -5.25 17.61 1.43
N ARG A 633 -4.17 16.89 1.29
CA ARG A 633 -3.49 16.61 0.02
C ARG A 633 -3.01 15.16 0.05
N ARG A 634 -3.32 14.39 -1.00
CA ARG A 634 -2.95 12.97 -1.03
C ARG A 634 -1.44 12.78 -1.00
N GLY A 635 -0.93 11.94 -0.09
CA GLY A 635 0.42 11.40 -0.16
C GLY A 635 0.59 10.45 -1.35
N LEU A 636 1.75 10.47 -2.03
CA LEU A 636 2.02 9.63 -3.20
C LEU A 636 2.57 8.25 -2.79
N PHE A 637 3.59 8.24 -1.93
CA PHE A 637 4.30 7.02 -1.49
C PHE A 637 4.22 6.79 0.02
N TRP A 638 3.63 7.74 0.76
CA TRP A 638 3.56 7.72 2.23
C TRP A 638 2.13 7.81 2.71
N ASN A 639 1.90 7.25 3.89
CA ASN A 639 0.58 7.20 4.51
C ASN A 639 0.49 8.08 5.77
N ARG A 640 1.59 8.71 6.19
CA ARG A 640 1.69 9.55 7.38
C ARG A 640 1.25 10.98 7.06
N TRP A 641 -0.05 11.25 7.12
CA TRP A 641 -0.62 12.57 6.78
C TRP A 641 -1.73 13.06 7.72
N TRP A 642 -2.31 12.24 8.59
CA TRP A 642 -3.45 12.65 9.44
C TRP A 642 -3.11 13.82 10.35
N HIS A 643 -1.90 13.93 10.83
CA HIS A 643 -1.43 15.03 11.67
C HIS A 643 -1.29 16.36 10.90
N MET A 644 -1.30 16.35 9.56
CA MET A 644 -1.20 17.51 8.67
C MET A 644 -2.58 18.07 8.25
N VAL A 645 -3.67 17.38 8.58
CA VAL A 645 -5.04 17.77 8.24
C VAL A 645 -5.72 18.35 9.46
N ASP A 646 -6.49 19.41 9.26
CA ASP A 646 -7.29 20.07 10.30
C ASP A 646 -8.78 19.84 10.09
N ILE A 647 -9.54 19.86 11.17
CA ILE A 647 -11.00 19.82 11.18
C ILE A 647 -11.53 21.16 11.74
N ASP A 648 -12.40 21.81 10.97
CA ASP A 648 -13.13 23.00 11.40
C ASP A 648 -14.49 22.58 12.00
N PRO A 649 -14.62 22.52 13.32
CA PRO A 649 -15.87 22.08 13.95
C PRO A 649 -17.06 22.98 13.63
N SER A 650 -16.80 24.27 13.31
CA SER A 650 -17.86 25.25 13.04
C SER A 650 -18.60 24.99 11.73
N LYS A 651 -17.93 24.30 10.77
CA LYS A 651 -18.51 23.91 9.48
C LYS A 651 -19.16 22.54 9.51
N ARG A 652 -18.94 21.77 10.58
CA ARG A 652 -19.57 20.45 10.73
C ARG A 652 -21.00 20.64 11.22
N PRO A 653 -22.02 20.15 10.53
CA PRO A 653 -23.39 20.19 11.04
C PRO A 653 -23.48 19.49 12.40
N ALA A 654 -24.34 19.98 13.30
CA ALA A 654 -24.66 19.29 14.54
C ALA A 654 -25.22 17.88 14.22
N GLU A 655 -24.81 16.90 15.02
CA GLU A 655 -25.24 15.51 14.88
C GLU A 655 -26.70 15.35 15.28
#